data_a8bf12b09a0f22ff1430c832b118e6ec
#
_entry.id   a8bf12b09a0f22ff1430c832b118e6ec
#
_cell.length_a   1.000
_cell.length_b   1.000
_cell.length_c   1.000
_cell.angle_alpha   90.00
_cell.angle_beta   90.00
_cell.angle_gamma   90.00
#
_symmetry.space_group_name_H-M   'P 1'
#
loop_
_entity.id
_entity.type
_entity.pdbx_description
1 polymer ?
#
loop_
_entity_poly.entity_id
_entity_poly.type
_entity_poly.pdbx_seq_one_letter_code
_entity_poly.pdbx_strand_id
1 'polypeptide(L)'
;MLAGKPFRIAIAAVCAVMAIPATATAAVAGTSSFGLLRTIAVTNLRSGGWGSLRAAINTVNAGPPGLSWTIQFRVSGIITLTTSLPPVRRPTKIDAMSATGYSGRPLVELNCNGKAGLRFAAGSAGSQLLGLAVDNARGNGVTLDASKITLNGNYIGLDLLGRRAGNSGDGVYVSSTSSRNLIGLNPAAAVGVVSNVISGNGEDGLVLYGSSGNTVVSNRIGTNRGGSARIGNGGAGILITRWSDNNEIGGTAFVDKSTGQANNPTGDKGTVTPVFVVPPLGNLVSGNRSDGIVIAGHSTGNVLNGNFVGTTADGNSALGNGGNGVWIFDASNNSLIGCKFVNNPFVYYNVVSGNRGNGLTVQDSNNVVVQGNFFGSAANNSSVVPNRLNGILVEGTSANTQVGGVIPLGNVSAGNGANGIEVTDEAHGFITFNTFGGLHAFGGAAPNGNDGVLITSTGGDNLVRTNVMSGNTHNGIELAGDATGVTVDPNISGLTTKGNAILPNGGDGLLIDGNAHGNTIGGTLRSVIPQNTFSGNKRYGVEITGWAHNNLVYRSYIGTEILGRTALGNSLGGVLISGGAYLNAIGNFTHRPSNLISGNTGRGVTLLSGTRLNRVVNNYIGRNRFGLPLPNTGIPVLNLGHLNLILANRT
;
A
#
# COMPACT_ATOMS: atom_id res chain seq x y z
N MET A 1 -8.74 -18.95 51.44
CA MET A 1 -9.62 -17.82 51.21
C MET A 1 -8.74 -16.57 51.18
N LEU A 2 -8.46 -16.04 50.01
CA LEU A 2 -8.06 -14.67 49.73
C LEU A 2 -7.99 -14.52 48.18
N ALA A 3 -8.95 -13.81 47.68
CA ALA A 3 -9.14 -13.57 46.23
C ALA A 3 -8.08 -12.61 45.72
N GLY A 4 -7.27 -13.05 44.78
CA GLY A 4 -6.33 -12.20 44.03
C GLY A 4 -7.00 -11.57 42.82
N LYS A 5 -7.06 -10.24 42.79
CA LYS A 5 -7.51 -9.42 41.65
C LYS A 5 -6.51 -9.55 40.48
N PRO A 6 -6.95 -9.51 39.23
CA PRO A 6 -6.03 -9.51 38.09
C PRO A 6 -5.34 -8.14 37.94
N PHE A 7 -4.03 -8.16 37.93
CA PHE A 7 -3.19 -7.00 37.63
C PHE A 7 -3.29 -6.66 36.13
N ARG A 8 -3.86 -5.52 35.81
CA ARG A 8 -3.76 -4.92 34.47
C ARG A 8 -2.41 -4.22 34.37
N ILE A 9 -1.52 -4.76 33.57
CA ILE A 9 -0.26 -4.11 33.22
C ILE A 9 -0.55 -3.16 32.04
N ALA A 10 -0.46 -1.87 32.31
CA ALA A 10 -0.44 -0.85 31.27
C ALA A 10 0.94 -0.86 30.61
N ILE A 11 0.99 -1.20 29.33
CA ILE A 11 2.20 -1.03 28.51
C ILE A 11 2.21 0.42 28.06
N ALA A 12 3.06 1.23 28.72
CA ALA A 12 3.41 2.54 28.20
C ALA A 12 4.40 2.35 27.04
N ALA A 13 3.89 2.22 25.83
CA ALA A 13 4.68 2.42 24.63
C ALA A 13 4.84 3.94 24.46
N VAL A 14 6.07 4.44 24.61
CA VAL A 14 6.42 5.79 24.20
C VAL A 14 6.47 5.78 22.67
N CYS A 15 5.30 5.92 22.04
CA CYS A 15 5.20 6.42 20.70
C CYS A 15 5.11 7.95 20.85
N ALA A 16 6.12 8.66 20.37
CA ALA A 16 5.97 10.07 20.08
C ALA A 16 4.99 10.16 18.89
N VAL A 17 3.71 10.09 19.19
CA VAL A 17 2.65 10.43 18.26
C VAL A 17 2.71 11.94 18.15
N MET A 18 3.26 12.44 17.03
CA MET A 18 2.95 13.80 16.62
C MET A 18 1.43 13.86 16.48
N ALA A 19 0.78 14.50 17.45
CA ALA A 19 -0.61 14.83 17.38
C ALA A 19 -0.79 15.79 16.20
N ILE A 20 -1.15 15.27 15.06
CA ILE A 20 -1.74 16.07 13.98
C ILE A 20 -3.07 16.54 14.59
N PRO A 21 -3.31 17.86 14.70
CA PRO A 21 -4.58 18.33 15.22
C PRO A 21 -5.68 17.70 14.37
N ALA A 22 -6.59 17.01 15.02
CA ALA A 22 -7.84 16.60 14.40
C ALA A 22 -8.56 17.89 14.02
N THR A 23 -8.33 18.37 12.80
CA THR A 23 -9.24 19.34 12.21
C THR A 23 -10.57 18.63 12.12
N ALA A 24 -11.44 18.96 13.05
CA ALA A 24 -12.83 18.58 12.96
C ALA A 24 -13.28 18.88 11.54
N THR A 25 -13.62 17.85 10.78
CA THR A 25 -14.44 18.02 9.60
C THR A 25 -15.78 18.55 10.10
N ALA A 26 -15.86 19.86 10.24
CA ALA A 26 -17.12 20.52 10.37
C ALA A 26 -17.92 20.10 9.14
N ALA A 27 -18.93 19.26 9.35
CA ALA A 27 -20.00 19.12 8.39
C ALA A 27 -20.49 20.54 8.15
N VAL A 28 -20.06 21.14 7.06
CA VAL A 28 -20.65 22.36 6.56
C VAL A 28 -22.06 21.96 6.13
N ALA A 29 -22.99 22.07 7.09
CA ALA A 29 -24.35 22.38 6.75
C ALA A 29 -24.28 23.75 6.07
N GLY A 30 -23.92 23.76 4.79
CA GLY A 30 -24.05 24.93 3.96
C GLY A 30 -25.53 25.27 3.94
N THR A 31 -25.91 26.31 4.68
CA THR A 31 -27.13 27.03 4.36
C THR A 31 -26.99 27.45 2.90
N SER A 32 -27.60 26.67 2.01
CA SER A 32 -27.78 27.04 0.63
C SER A 32 -28.65 28.29 0.61
N SER A 33 -28.01 29.46 0.45
CA SER A 33 -28.73 30.62 -0.07
C SER A 33 -29.26 30.15 -1.45
N PHE A 34 -30.55 29.94 -1.56
CA PHE A 34 -31.24 29.69 -2.82
C PHE A 34 -31.12 30.95 -3.69
N GLY A 35 -29.95 31.16 -4.31
CA GLY A 35 -29.84 32.04 -5.46
C GLY A 35 -30.70 31.48 -6.58
N LEU A 36 -31.44 32.32 -7.28
CA LEU A 36 -32.27 31.98 -8.43
C LEU A 36 -31.44 31.10 -9.42
N LEU A 37 -31.70 29.80 -9.45
CA LEU A 37 -31.10 28.85 -10.37
C LEU A 37 -31.54 29.22 -11.81
N ARG A 38 -30.59 29.67 -12.62
CA ARG A 38 -30.85 29.95 -14.03
C ARG A 38 -30.44 28.74 -14.87
N THR A 39 -31.38 28.20 -15.60
CA THR A 39 -31.17 27.05 -16.49
C THR A 39 -31.10 27.51 -17.94
N ILE A 40 -30.09 27.01 -18.66
CA ILE A 40 -29.92 27.20 -20.11
C ILE A 40 -29.94 25.82 -20.77
N ALA A 41 -30.75 25.67 -21.80
CA ALA A 41 -30.84 24.42 -22.55
C ALA A 41 -29.89 24.43 -23.77
N VAL A 42 -29.09 23.39 -23.91
CA VAL A 42 -28.41 23.03 -25.16
C VAL A 42 -29.40 22.19 -26.00
N THR A 43 -29.77 22.73 -27.15
CA THR A 43 -30.82 22.17 -28.00
C THR A 43 -30.29 21.67 -29.35
N ASN A 44 -28.98 21.83 -29.62
CA ASN A 44 -28.35 21.27 -30.82
C ASN A 44 -26.85 20.94 -30.56
N LEU A 45 -26.28 20.14 -31.44
CA LEU A 45 -24.90 19.63 -31.38
C LEU A 45 -23.89 20.45 -32.17
N ARG A 46 -24.25 21.67 -32.62
CA ARG A 46 -23.37 22.52 -33.42
C ARG A 46 -22.21 23.06 -32.57
N SER A 47 -21.06 23.27 -33.20
CA SER A 47 -19.89 23.88 -32.54
C SER A 47 -20.16 25.31 -32.03
N GLY A 48 -21.16 26.02 -32.56
CA GLY A 48 -21.52 27.38 -32.19
C GLY A 48 -22.92 27.78 -32.66
N GLY A 49 -23.29 29.02 -32.41
CA GLY A 49 -24.62 29.56 -32.69
C GLY A 49 -25.63 29.32 -31.59
N TRP A 50 -26.84 29.82 -31.75
CA TRP A 50 -27.91 29.75 -30.77
C TRP A 50 -28.27 28.26 -30.44
N GLY A 51 -28.50 27.98 -29.17
CA GLY A 51 -28.83 26.64 -28.67
C GLY A 51 -27.61 25.68 -28.55
N SER A 52 -26.39 26.11 -28.92
CA SER A 52 -25.18 25.31 -28.75
C SER A 52 -24.59 25.40 -27.34
N LEU A 53 -23.72 24.46 -26.97
CA LEU A 53 -22.96 24.51 -25.72
C LEU A 53 -22.12 25.80 -25.61
N ARG A 54 -21.48 26.23 -26.72
CA ARG A 54 -20.74 27.50 -26.78
C ARG A 54 -21.59 28.70 -26.42
N ALA A 55 -22.79 28.81 -27.02
CA ALA A 55 -23.72 29.90 -26.71
C ALA A 55 -24.13 29.86 -25.23
N ALA A 56 -24.39 28.70 -24.68
CA ALA A 56 -24.73 28.55 -23.27
C ALA A 56 -23.58 29.02 -22.36
N ILE A 57 -22.31 28.64 -22.62
CA ILE A 57 -21.15 29.08 -21.84
C ILE A 57 -20.95 30.60 -21.98
N ASN A 58 -21.13 31.19 -23.17
CA ASN A 58 -21.05 32.64 -23.36
C ASN A 58 -22.11 33.38 -22.52
N THR A 59 -23.37 32.90 -22.53
CA THR A 59 -24.44 33.49 -21.74
C THR A 59 -24.12 33.41 -20.23
N VAL A 60 -23.62 32.27 -19.76
CA VAL A 60 -23.18 32.12 -18.36
C VAL A 60 -22.08 33.13 -18.04
N ASN A 61 -21.04 33.22 -18.86
CA ASN A 61 -19.90 34.11 -18.64
C ASN A 61 -20.28 35.60 -18.67
N ALA A 62 -21.28 36.00 -19.43
CA ALA A 62 -21.84 37.34 -19.48
C ALA A 62 -22.79 37.66 -18.31
N GLY A 63 -23.20 36.64 -17.58
CA GLY A 63 -24.11 36.76 -16.45
C GLY A 63 -23.49 37.48 -15.23
N PRO A 64 -24.33 38.08 -14.35
CA PRO A 64 -23.83 38.78 -13.17
C PRO A 64 -23.09 37.80 -12.21
N PRO A 65 -22.09 38.32 -11.44
CA PRO A 65 -21.40 37.52 -10.44
C PRO A 65 -22.36 37.09 -9.32
N GLY A 66 -22.03 35.95 -8.66
CA GLY A 66 -22.79 35.42 -7.51
C GLY A 66 -24.02 34.57 -7.88
N LEU A 67 -24.35 34.44 -9.17
CA LEU A 67 -25.41 33.52 -9.60
C LEU A 67 -24.82 32.16 -9.98
N SER A 68 -25.56 31.09 -9.63
CA SER A 68 -25.26 29.74 -10.07
C SER A 68 -26.11 29.41 -11.31
N TRP A 69 -25.47 28.79 -12.31
CA TRP A 69 -26.07 28.45 -13.58
C TRP A 69 -26.11 26.94 -13.78
N THR A 70 -27.16 26.45 -14.47
CA THR A 70 -27.25 25.07 -14.95
C THR A 70 -27.36 25.06 -16.47
N ILE A 71 -26.44 24.35 -17.14
CA ILE A 71 -26.51 24.05 -18.56
C ILE A 71 -27.03 22.63 -18.69
N GLN A 72 -28.24 22.45 -19.21
CA GLN A 72 -28.88 21.14 -19.44
C GLN A 72 -28.86 20.78 -20.92
N PHE A 73 -28.75 19.50 -21.21
CA PHE A 73 -28.80 19.01 -22.59
C PHE A 73 -30.19 18.42 -22.89
N ARG A 74 -30.79 18.89 -24.00
CA ARG A 74 -32.04 18.35 -24.58
C ARG A 74 -31.76 17.51 -25.81
N VAL A 75 -30.50 17.26 -26.10
CA VAL A 75 -30.01 16.48 -27.25
C VAL A 75 -28.95 15.50 -26.77
N SER A 76 -28.79 14.40 -27.51
CA SER A 76 -27.72 13.42 -27.36
C SER A 76 -26.97 13.29 -28.69
N GLY A 77 -25.65 12.97 -28.62
CA GLY A 77 -24.76 12.84 -29.77
C GLY A 77 -23.47 13.62 -29.61
N ILE A 78 -22.81 13.88 -30.74
CA ILE A 78 -21.43 14.39 -30.77
C ILE A 78 -21.42 15.88 -31.14
N ILE A 79 -20.81 16.70 -30.28
CA ILE A 79 -20.46 18.10 -30.54
C ILE A 79 -19.03 18.15 -31.05
N THR A 80 -18.82 18.29 -32.37
CA THR A 80 -17.47 18.42 -32.95
C THR A 80 -17.06 19.87 -33.01
N LEU A 81 -15.96 20.24 -32.33
CA LEU A 81 -15.50 21.61 -32.26
C LEU A 81 -14.79 22.05 -33.54
N THR A 82 -15.13 23.23 -34.03
CA THR A 82 -14.39 23.94 -35.09
C THR A 82 -13.38 24.95 -34.51
N THR A 83 -13.65 25.49 -33.33
CA THR A 83 -12.76 26.36 -32.53
C THR A 83 -12.89 25.95 -31.04
N SER A 84 -11.88 26.28 -30.21
CA SER A 84 -11.91 26.00 -28.78
C SER A 84 -13.11 26.65 -28.10
N LEU A 85 -13.73 25.98 -27.13
CA LEU A 85 -14.78 26.57 -26.29
C LEU A 85 -14.20 27.74 -25.45
N PRO A 86 -15.00 28.74 -25.12
CA PRO A 86 -14.60 29.71 -24.11
C PRO A 86 -14.48 29.01 -22.75
N PRO A 87 -13.52 29.41 -21.88
CA PRO A 87 -13.42 28.87 -20.55
C PRO A 87 -14.66 29.24 -19.73
N VAL A 88 -15.08 28.34 -18.84
CA VAL A 88 -16.17 28.62 -17.89
C VAL A 88 -15.62 29.56 -16.80
N ARG A 89 -16.28 30.70 -16.56
CA ARG A 89 -15.82 31.76 -15.64
C ARG A 89 -16.83 32.09 -14.55
N ARG A 90 -17.91 31.33 -14.42
CA ARG A 90 -18.94 31.47 -13.38
C ARG A 90 -19.28 30.12 -12.81
N PRO A 91 -19.77 30.05 -11.57
CA PRO A 91 -20.25 28.79 -10.99
C PRO A 91 -21.33 28.16 -11.89
N THR A 92 -21.03 27.01 -12.46
CA THR A 92 -21.86 26.42 -13.51
C THR A 92 -21.92 24.90 -13.37
N LYS A 93 -23.13 24.36 -13.30
CA LYS A 93 -23.39 22.92 -13.48
C LYS A 93 -23.57 22.64 -14.96
N ILE A 94 -22.60 22.00 -15.61
CA ILE A 94 -22.74 21.43 -16.96
C ILE A 94 -23.27 20.02 -16.79
N ASP A 95 -24.55 19.84 -17.02
CA ASP A 95 -25.30 18.62 -16.71
C ASP A 95 -25.69 17.84 -17.97
N ALA A 96 -24.77 17.03 -18.48
CA ALA A 96 -25.07 16.14 -19.60
C ALA A 96 -25.87 14.89 -19.17
N MET A 97 -26.02 14.63 -17.87
CA MET A 97 -26.94 13.59 -17.37
C MET A 97 -28.42 13.95 -17.62
N SER A 98 -28.72 15.22 -17.88
CA SER A 98 -30.06 15.71 -18.25
C SER A 98 -30.49 15.33 -19.67
N ALA A 99 -29.59 14.78 -20.50
CA ALA A 99 -29.93 14.29 -21.86
C ALA A 99 -30.90 13.13 -21.77
N THR A 100 -31.96 13.17 -22.62
CA THR A 100 -33.01 12.14 -22.64
C THR A 100 -32.42 10.76 -22.89
N GLY A 101 -32.75 9.80 -22.03
CA GLY A 101 -32.26 8.42 -22.11
C GLY A 101 -30.97 8.17 -21.35
N TYR A 102 -30.44 9.13 -20.58
CA TYR A 102 -29.29 8.89 -19.74
C TYR A 102 -29.50 7.72 -18.77
N SER A 103 -28.59 6.76 -18.78
CA SER A 103 -28.67 5.53 -17.99
C SER A 103 -27.35 5.17 -17.32
N GLY A 104 -26.63 6.19 -16.81
CA GLY A 104 -25.36 6.01 -16.09
C GLY A 104 -24.13 5.95 -17.00
N ARG A 105 -24.26 6.32 -18.29
CA ARG A 105 -23.14 6.56 -19.21
C ARG A 105 -23.38 7.82 -20.02
N PRO A 106 -22.32 8.53 -20.45
CA PRO A 106 -22.47 9.71 -21.30
C PRO A 106 -23.27 9.41 -22.57
N LEU A 107 -24.17 10.33 -22.92
CA LEU A 107 -24.91 10.34 -24.19
C LEU A 107 -24.56 11.58 -25.01
N VAL A 108 -23.76 12.49 -24.45
CA VAL A 108 -23.25 13.69 -25.12
C VAL A 108 -21.72 13.63 -25.12
N GLU A 109 -21.13 13.80 -26.28
CA GLU A 109 -19.69 13.84 -26.51
C GLU A 109 -19.28 15.23 -26.94
N LEU A 110 -18.25 15.77 -26.31
CA LEU A 110 -17.49 16.93 -26.73
C LEU A 110 -16.21 16.43 -27.42
N ASN A 111 -16.32 16.20 -28.75
CA ASN A 111 -15.15 15.92 -29.56
C ASN A 111 -14.42 17.24 -29.84
N CYS A 112 -13.29 17.42 -29.19
CA CYS A 112 -12.50 18.64 -29.30
C CYS A 112 -11.84 18.79 -30.67
N ASN A 113 -11.72 17.73 -31.47
CA ASN A 113 -11.21 17.76 -32.84
C ASN A 113 -9.89 18.52 -32.97
N GLY A 114 -8.94 18.24 -32.07
CA GLY A 114 -7.63 18.92 -32.00
C GLY A 114 -7.65 20.36 -31.48
N LYS A 115 -8.79 20.80 -30.90
CA LYS A 115 -8.87 22.08 -30.18
C LYS A 115 -8.61 21.85 -28.70
N ALA A 116 -8.49 22.95 -27.91
CA ALA A 116 -8.35 22.84 -26.47
C ALA A 116 -9.57 22.15 -25.84
N GLY A 117 -9.32 21.37 -24.79
CA GLY A 117 -10.36 20.76 -24.00
C GLY A 117 -11.20 21.73 -23.16
N LEU A 118 -12.03 21.23 -22.28
CA LEU A 118 -12.92 22.05 -21.46
C LEU A 118 -12.14 22.63 -20.25
N ARG A 119 -12.25 23.95 -20.04
CA ARG A 119 -11.52 24.66 -18.97
C ARG A 119 -12.46 25.38 -18.02
N PHE A 120 -12.29 25.12 -16.72
CA PHE A 120 -12.92 25.85 -15.62
C PHE A 120 -11.92 26.88 -15.08
N ALA A 121 -12.05 28.13 -15.50
CA ALA A 121 -11.12 29.20 -15.16
C ALA A 121 -11.51 29.93 -13.86
N ALA A 122 -10.66 30.84 -13.41
CA ALA A 122 -10.93 31.69 -12.24
C ALA A 122 -12.33 32.29 -12.30
N GLY A 123 -13.05 32.25 -11.17
CA GLY A 123 -14.44 32.68 -11.04
C GLY A 123 -15.47 31.54 -11.19
N SER A 124 -15.07 30.35 -11.62
CA SER A 124 -15.98 29.19 -11.76
C SER A 124 -15.99 28.26 -10.55
N ALA A 125 -15.49 28.69 -9.40
CA ALA A 125 -15.45 27.87 -8.19
C ALA A 125 -16.83 27.28 -7.83
N GLY A 126 -16.87 26.01 -7.43
CA GLY A 126 -18.11 25.30 -7.13
C GLY A 126 -18.86 24.73 -8.36
N SER A 127 -18.27 24.82 -9.54
CA SER A 127 -18.85 24.25 -10.77
C SER A 127 -18.88 22.73 -10.73
N GLN A 128 -19.72 22.16 -11.63
CA GLN A 128 -19.86 20.72 -11.79
C GLN A 128 -19.83 20.34 -13.28
N LEU A 129 -19.18 19.23 -13.60
CA LEU A 129 -19.22 18.58 -14.91
C LEU A 129 -19.76 17.17 -14.74
N LEU A 130 -20.93 16.92 -15.29
CA LEU A 130 -21.67 15.67 -15.07
C LEU A 130 -22.03 15.00 -16.37
N GLY A 131 -21.58 13.73 -16.54
CA GLY A 131 -22.07 12.83 -17.58
C GLY A 131 -21.66 13.19 -19.02
N LEU A 132 -20.55 13.90 -19.24
CA LEU A 132 -20.05 14.31 -20.53
C LEU A 132 -18.86 13.42 -20.98
N ALA A 133 -18.82 13.00 -22.24
CA ALA A 133 -17.60 12.51 -22.85
C ALA A 133 -16.77 13.70 -23.37
N VAL A 134 -15.44 13.72 -23.10
CA VAL A 134 -14.51 14.77 -23.56
C VAL A 134 -13.29 14.11 -24.15
N ASP A 135 -13.07 14.30 -25.43
CA ASP A 135 -12.03 13.59 -26.16
C ASP A 135 -11.39 14.42 -27.29
N ASN A 136 -10.32 13.85 -27.89
CA ASN A 136 -9.59 14.42 -29.02
C ASN A 136 -9.13 15.86 -28.79
N ALA A 137 -8.86 16.26 -27.54
CA ALA A 137 -8.32 17.57 -27.24
C ALA A 137 -6.84 17.65 -27.56
N ARG A 138 -6.39 18.83 -28.06
CA ARG A 138 -4.98 19.21 -28.07
C ARG A 138 -4.58 19.69 -26.66
N GLY A 139 -3.79 18.90 -25.97
CA GLY A 139 -3.49 19.06 -24.56
C GLY A 139 -4.51 18.33 -23.68
N ASN A 140 -4.81 18.87 -22.52
CA ASN A 140 -5.62 18.22 -21.51
C ASN A 140 -7.11 18.15 -21.90
N GLY A 141 -7.79 17.06 -21.52
CA GLY A 141 -9.23 16.93 -21.74
C GLY A 141 -10.03 17.92 -20.90
N VAL A 142 -9.78 17.97 -19.60
CA VAL A 142 -10.42 18.90 -18.65
C VAL A 142 -9.34 19.60 -17.83
N THR A 143 -9.38 20.94 -17.75
CA THR A 143 -8.49 21.74 -16.91
C THR A 143 -9.26 22.48 -15.83
N LEU A 144 -8.84 22.33 -14.57
CA LEU A 144 -9.42 22.97 -13.40
C LEU A 144 -8.47 24.04 -12.85
N ASP A 145 -8.81 25.33 -13.08
CA ASP A 145 -8.10 26.48 -12.51
C ASP A 145 -8.95 27.20 -11.44
N ALA A 146 -9.98 26.56 -10.95
CA ALA A 146 -10.82 27.05 -9.86
C ALA A 146 -11.13 25.92 -8.89
N SER A 147 -11.37 26.27 -7.63
CA SER A 147 -11.53 25.31 -6.52
C SER A 147 -12.96 24.79 -6.38
N LYS A 148 -13.11 23.67 -5.65
CA LYS A 148 -14.41 23.08 -5.31
C LYS A 148 -15.21 22.62 -6.53
N ILE A 149 -14.51 22.22 -7.59
CA ILE A 149 -15.13 21.65 -8.80
C ILE A 149 -15.48 20.19 -8.54
N THR A 150 -16.63 19.76 -9.07
CA THR A 150 -17.04 18.35 -9.06
C THR A 150 -17.05 17.78 -10.47
N LEU A 151 -16.35 16.66 -10.68
CA LEU A 151 -16.39 15.86 -11.91
C LEU A 151 -17.04 14.52 -11.60
N ASN A 152 -18.17 14.17 -12.24
CA ASN A 152 -18.85 12.90 -12.01
C ASN A 152 -19.51 12.32 -13.25
N GLY A 153 -19.35 11.01 -13.46
CA GLY A 153 -19.99 10.27 -14.55
C GLY A 153 -19.45 10.57 -15.93
N ASN A 154 -18.25 11.17 -16.03
CA ASN A 154 -17.67 11.59 -17.30
C ASN A 154 -16.80 10.49 -17.94
N TYR A 155 -16.69 10.51 -19.27
CA TYR A 155 -15.66 9.82 -20.01
C TYR A 155 -14.63 10.85 -20.47
N ILE A 156 -13.35 10.64 -20.15
CA ILE A 156 -12.28 11.58 -20.48
C ILE A 156 -11.18 10.82 -21.20
N GLY A 157 -11.07 11.06 -22.54
CA GLY A 157 -10.22 10.31 -23.46
C GLY A 157 -10.89 9.11 -24.11
N LEU A 158 -12.22 8.97 -23.95
CA LEU A 158 -13.02 7.93 -24.57
C LEU A 158 -14.24 8.54 -25.29
N ASP A 159 -14.64 7.93 -26.42
CA ASP A 159 -15.88 8.23 -27.13
C ASP A 159 -17.14 7.67 -26.39
N LEU A 160 -18.34 7.96 -26.92
CA LEU A 160 -19.61 7.48 -26.35
C LEU A 160 -19.73 5.95 -26.28
N LEU A 161 -18.98 5.22 -27.08
CA LEU A 161 -18.94 3.75 -27.08
C LEU A 161 -17.91 3.20 -26.10
N GLY A 162 -17.17 4.09 -25.40
CA GLY A 162 -16.10 3.72 -24.48
C GLY A 162 -14.83 3.26 -25.19
N ARG A 163 -14.65 3.57 -26.48
CA ARG A 163 -13.43 3.30 -27.23
C ARG A 163 -12.44 4.44 -27.04
N ARG A 164 -11.17 4.13 -27.21
CA ARG A 164 -10.09 5.13 -27.09
C ARG A 164 -10.27 6.27 -28.10
N ALA A 165 -10.35 7.49 -27.58
CA ALA A 165 -10.39 8.76 -28.32
C ALA A 165 -9.61 9.80 -27.53
N GLY A 166 -8.31 9.53 -27.32
CA GLY A 166 -7.46 10.20 -26.32
C GLY A 166 -7.29 11.70 -26.54
N ASN A 167 -7.28 12.46 -25.47
CA ASN A 167 -6.72 13.79 -25.42
C ASN A 167 -5.20 13.68 -25.52
N SER A 168 -4.50 14.65 -26.15
CA SER A 168 -3.06 14.50 -26.39
C SER A 168 -2.19 14.76 -25.13
N GLY A 169 -2.70 15.48 -24.14
CA GLY A 169 -2.10 15.65 -22.81
C GLY A 169 -2.82 14.81 -21.77
N ASP A 170 -2.98 15.38 -20.57
CA ASP A 170 -3.63 14.72 -19.45
C ASP A 170 -5.14 14.59 -19.65
N GLY A 171 -5.71 13.57 -19.00
CA GLY A 171 -7.16 13.48 -18.96
C GLY A 171 -7.76 14.63 -18.16
N VAL A 172 -7.38 14.78 -16.91
CA VAL A 172 -7.77 15.87 -16.02
C VAL A 172 -6.52 16.52 -15.43
N TYR A 173 -6.40 17.84 -15.59
CA TYR A 173 -5.33 18.62 -14.99
C TYR A 173 -5.90 19.60 -13.98
N VAL A 174 -5.47 19.50 -12.72
CA VAL A 174 -5.85 20.41 -11.63
C VAL A 174 -4.63 21.29 -11.31
N SER A 175 -4.74 22.59 -11.61
CA SER A 175 -3.63 23.53 -11.46
C SER A 175 -3.45 24.02 -10.03
N SER A 176 -2.31 24.68 -9.78
CA SER A 176 -1.96 25.26 -8.48
C SER A 176 -2.90 26.36 -7.97
N THR A 177 -3.77 26.88 -8.82
CA THR A 177 -4.81 27.85 -8.44
C THR A 177 -6.11 27.18 -7.99
N SER A 178 -6.16 25.86 -8.02
CA SER A 178 -7.34 25.04 -7.78
C SER A 178 -7.12 24.11 -6.58
N SER A 179 -8.12 23.92 -5.73
CA SER A 179 -8.03 23.05 -4.56
C SER A 179 -9.41 22.56 -4.12
N ARG A 180 -9.43 21.54 -3.26
CA ARG A 180 -10.65 20.99 -2.67
C ARG A 180 -11.69 20.58 -3.71
N ASN A 181 -11.24 19.96 -4.79
CA ASN A 181 -12.10 19.43 -5.84
C ASN A 181 -12.55 18.01 -5.48
N LEU A 182 -13.71 17.63 -5.97
CA LEU A 182 -14.23 16.27 -5.91
C LEU A 182 -14.18 15.67 -7.31
N ILE A 183 -13.25 14.75 -7.53
CA ILE A 183 -13.14 14.01 -8.79
C ILE A 183 -13.69 12.62 -8.53
N GLY A 184 -14.98 12.45 -8.81
CA GLY A 184 -15.65 11.23 -8.48
C GLY A 184 -17.06 11.38 -7.94
N LEU A 185 -17.57 10.28 -7.38
CA LEU A 185 -18.90 10.20 -6.81
C LEU A 185 -18.93 10.86 -5.44
N ASN A 186 -19.97 11.64 -5.15
CA ASN A 186 -20.21 12.08 -3.79
C ASN A 186 -20.35 10.86 -2.86
N PRO A 187 -19.57 10.76 -1.78
CA PRO A 187 -19.63 9.62 -0.86
C PRO A 187 -21.01 9.31 -0.28
N ALA A 188 -21.92 10.30 -0.22
CA ALA A 188 -23.29 10.10 0.22
C ALA A 188 -24.23 9.52 -0.86
N ALA A 189 -23.76 9.32 -2.09
CA ALA A 189 -24.53 8.72 -3.17
C ALA A 189 -24.42 7.18 -3.16
N ALA A 190 -25.29 6.51 -3.93
CA ALA A 190 -25.39 5.06 -3.94
C ALA A 190 -24.06 4.34 -4.21
N VAL A 191 -23.79 3.33 -3.42
CA VAL A 191 -22.61 2.44 -3.50
C VAL A 191 -22.58 1.69 -4.85
N GLY A 192 -21.39 1.53 -5.42
CA GLY A 192 -21.17 0.69 -6.61
C GLY A 192 -21.34 1.40 -7.95
N VAL A 193 -21.59 2.70 -7.99
CA VAL A 193 -21.68 3.48 -9.24
C VAL A 193 -20.29 3.90 -9.69
N VAL A 194 -19.92 3.60 -10.93
CA VAL A 194 -18.71 4.10 -11.57
C VAL A 194 -18.88 5.60 -11.81
N SER A 195 -17.95 6.39 -11.26
CA SER A 195 -17.95 7.84 -11.46
C SER A 195 -17.36 8.19 -12.83
N ASN A 196 -16.10 8.64 -12.87
CA ASN A 196 -15.49 8.96 -14.14
C ASN A 196 -14.70 7.77 -14.70
N VAL A 197 -14.60 7.69 -16.01
CA VAL A 197 -13.64 6.85 -16.73
C VAL A 197 -12.63 7.79 -17.38
N ILE A 198 -11.38 7.78 -16.87
CA ILE A 198 -10.30 8.66 -17.32
C ILE A 198 -9.23 7.79 -17.96
N SER A 199 -9.29 7.61 -19.27
CA SER A 199 -8.54 6.54 -19.93
C SER A 199 -8.18 6.93 -21.37
N GLY A 200 -7.06 6.38 -21.85
CA GLY A 200 -6.66 6.53 -23.24
C GLY A 200 -5.97 7.84 -23.58
N ASN A 201 -5.74 8.74 -22.62
CA ASN A 201 -5.09 10.03 -22.81
C ASN A 201 -3.60 9.88 -23.14
N GLY A 202 -3.00 10.89 -23.75
CA GLY A 202 -1.62 10.88 -24.25
C GLY A 202 -0.57 10.93 -23.14
N GLU A 203 -0.90 11.61 -22.04
CA GLU A 203 -0.05 11.76 -20.86
C GLU A 203 -0.72 11.09 -19.66
N ASP A 204 -0.79 11.76 -18.50
CA ASP A 204 -1.35 11.17 -17.28
C ASP A 204 -2.89 11.12 -17.31
N GLY A 205 -3.46 10.20 -16.52
CA GLY A 205 -4.92 10.16 -16.36
C GLY A 205 -5.42 11.39 -15.61
N LEU A 206 -4.90 11.63 -14.41
CA LEU A 206 -5.21 12.75 -13.53
C LEU A 206 -3.93 13.36 -12.97
N VAL A 207 -3.78 14.66 -13.08
CA VAL A 207 -2.68 15.41 -12.47
C VAL A 207 -3.21 16.38 -11.41
N LEU A 208 -2.67 16.29 -10.19
CA LEU A 208 -2.79 17.32 -9.15
C LEU A 208 -1.46 18.07 -9.10
N TYR A 209 -1.42 19.30 -9.64
CA TYR A 209 -0.21 20.10 -9.77
C TYR A 209 -0.27 21.31 -8.83
N GLY A 210 0.45 21.29 -7.74
CA GLY A 210 0.40 22.35 -6.71
C GLY A 210 -1.00 22.47 -6.06
N SER A 211 -1.78 21.40 -6.07
CA SER A 211 -3.22 21.42 -5.72
C SER A 211 -3.50 20.53 -4.53
N SER A 212 -4.03 21.10 -3.46
CA SER A 212 -4.18 20.45 -2.16
C SER A 212 -5.64 20.22 -1.76
N GLY A 213 -5.85 19.24 -0.88
CA GLY A 213 -7.14 18.94 -0.26
C GLY A 213 -8.19 18.40 -1.24
N ASN A 214 -7.80 17.80 -2.35
CA ASN A 214 -8.71 17.19 -3.31
C ASN A 214 -9.13 15.79 -2.86
N THR A 215 -10.33 15.37 -3.26
CA THR A 215 -10.86 14.02 -3.04
C THR A 215 -11.06 13.35 -4.40
N VAL A 216 -10.40 12.20 -4.61
CA VAL A 216 -10.45 11.42 -5.86
C VAL A 216 -11.01 10.04 -5.55
N VAL A 217 -12.25 9.77 -5.92
CA VAL A 217 -12.99 8.57 -5.48
C VAL A 217 -13.82 7.92 -6.59
N SER A 218 -13.91 6.59 -6.56
CA SER A 218 -14.78 5.78 -7.45
C SER A 218 -14.49 5.93 -8.95
N ASN A 219 -13.29 6.37 -9.33
CA ASN A 219 -12.93 6.51 -10.74
C ASN A 219 -12.32 5.22 -11.31
N ARG A 220 -12.44 5.06 -12.61
CA ARG A 220 -11.70 4.09 -13.41
C ARG A 220 -10.67 4.83 -14.23
N ILE A 221 -9.39 4.53 -14.00
CA ILE A 221 -8.26 5.26 -14.59
C ILE A 221 -7.35 4.28 -15.32
N GLY A 222 -7.29 4.40 -16.67
CA GLY A 222 -6.52 3.51 -17.52
C GLY A 222 -7.24 2.25 -17.99
N THR A 223 -8.56 2.11 -17.71
CA THR A 223 -9.33 0.93 -18.05
C THR A 223 -10.63 1.28 -18.80
N ASN A 224 -11.31 0.26 -19.33
CA ASN A 224 -12.68 0.41 -19.76
C ASN A 224 -13.63 0.64 -18.56
N ARG A 225 -14.87 1.02 -18.81
CA ARG A 225 -15.88 1.24 -17.76
C ARG A 225 -16.10 0.02 -16.85
N GLY A 226 -15.98 -1.19 -17.39
CA GLY A 226 -16.12 -2.42 -16.60
C GLY A 226 -14.90 -2.70 -15.69
N GLY A 227 -13.77 -2.05 -15.95
CA GLY A 227 -12.51 -2.32 -15.23
C GLY A 227 -11.93 -3.70 -15.53
N SER A 228 -12.24 -4.26 -16.70
CA SER A 228 -11.81 -5.60 -17.12
C SER A 228 -10.81 -5.58 -18.28
N ALA A 229 -10.66 -4.45 -18.96
CA ALA A 229 -9.76 -4.30 -20.09
C ALA A 229 -8.99 -2.99 -20.03
N ARG A 230 -7.74 -3.04 -20.52
CA ARG A 230 -6.79 -1.94 -20.54
C ARG A 230 -7.16 -0.91 -21.63
N ILE A 231 -7.29 0.35 -21.24
CA ILE A 231 -7.31 1.53 -22.13
C ILE A 231 -6.35 2.58 -21.52
N GLY A 232 -5.10 2.21 -21.35
CA GLY A 232 -4.12 2.94 -20.55
C GLY A 232 -3.87 4.37 -21.02
N ASN A 233 -3.67 5.28 -20.08
CA ASN A 233 -3.09 6.59 -20.30
C ASN A 233 -1.60 6.44 -20.64
N GLY A 234 -1.01 7.44 -21.29
CA GLY A 234 0.38 7.41 -21.75
C GLY A 234 1.41 7.54 -20.64
N GLY A 235 1.07 8.20 -19.56
CA GLY A 235 1.84 8.38 -18.34
C GLY A 235 1.30 7.54 -17.18
N ALA A 236 1.35 8.12 -15.98
CA ALA A 236 0.79 7.55 -14.76
C ALA A 236 -0.75 7.59 -14.77
N GLY A 237 -1.37 6.74 -13.94
CA GLY A 237 -2.80 6.85 -13.72
C GLY A 237 -3.14 8.14 -12.98
N ILE A 238 -2.49 8.39 -11.85
CA ILE A 238 -2.62 9.61 -11.05
C ILE A 238 -1.23 10.14 -10.74
N LEU A 239 -0.97 11.42 -11.01
CA LEU A 239 0.23 12.14 -10.62
C LEU A 239 -0.12 13.25 -9.62
N ILE A 240 0.50 13.21 -8.45
CA ILE A 240 0.40 14.22 -7.38
C ILE A 240 1.78 14.86 -7.25
N THR A 241 1.92 16.16 -7.55
CA THR A 241 3.26 16.79 -7.62
C THR A 241 3.24 18.26 -7.26
N ARG A 242 4.42 18.83 -7.01
CA ARG A 242 4.60 20.27 -6.78
C ARG A 242 3.85 20.80 -5.55
N TRP A 243 4.16 20.24 -4.37
CA TRP A 243 3.50 20.63 -3.09
C TRP A 243 1.98 20.44 -3.12
N SER A 244 1.54 19.33 -3.70
CA SER A 244 0.14 18.93 -3.70
C SER A 244 -0.17 18.14 -2.43
N ASP A 245 -0.57 18.84 -1.38
CA ASP A 245 -0.65 18.29 -0.03
C ASP A 245 -2.05 17.84 0.36
N ASN A 246 -2.13 16.88 1.29
CA ASN A 246 -3.36 16.49 1.97
C ASN A 246 -4.50 16.10 1.01
N ASN A 247 -4.17 15.44 -0.11
CA ASN A 247 -5.16 14.89 -1.01
C ASN A 247 -5.59 13.50 -0.54
N GLU A 248 -6.86 13.17 -0.74
CA GLU A 248 -7.43 11.86 -0.43
C GLU A 248 -7.73 11.12 -1.74
N ILE A 249 -7.04 10.00 -1.96
CA ILE A 249 -7.17 9.15 -3.14
C ILE A 249 -7.84 7.84 -2.73
N GLY A 250 -9.07 7.65 -3.16
CA GLY A 250 -9.94 6.62 -2.63
C GLY A 250 -10.70 7.10 -1.41
N GLY A 251 -11.48 6.26 -0.80
CA GLY A 251 -12.27 6.68 0.34
C GLY A 251 -12.91 5.52 1.08
N THR A 252 -13.27 5.79 2.32
CA THR A 252 -14.10 4.91 3.13
C THR A 252 -15.57 5.17 2.84
N ALA A 253 -16.38 4.13 2.71
CA ALA A 253 -17.82 4.32 2.79
C ALA A 253 -18.17 4.92 4.15
N PHE A 254 -18.90 6.02 4.17
CA PHE A 254 -19.39 6.59 5.42
C PHE A 254 -20.31 5.57 6.11
N VAL A 255 -19.93 5.13 7.29
CA VAL A 255 -20.89 4.57 8.23
C VAL A 255 -21.71 5.75 8.72
N ASP A 256 -23.01 5.70 8.48
CA ASP A 256 -23.94 6.72 9.02
C ASP A 256 -23.75 6.79 10.54
N LYS A 257 -23.20 7.90 11.02
CA LYS A 257 -22.97 8.14 12.44
C LYS A 257 -24.27 8.21 13.26
N SER A 258 -25.43 8.33 12.59
CA SER A 258 -26.73 8.44 13.25
C SER A 258 -27.27 7.11 13.77
N THR A 259 -26.84 5.98 13.20
CA THR A 259 -27.37 4.66 13.55
C THR A 259 -26.39 3.78 14.32
N GLY A 260 -25.08 4.07 14.30
CA GLY A 260 -24.05 3.26 14.99
C GLY A 260 -24.00 1.79 14.56
N GLN A 261 -24.77 1.41 13.55
CA GLN A 261 -24.85 0.05 13.04
C GLN A 261 -24.14 -0.04 11.68
N ALA A 262 -23.03 -0.80 11.67
CA ALA A 262 -22.60 -1.43 10.44
C ALA A 262 -23.76 -2.35 9.98
N ASN A 263 -24.26 -2.16 8.78
CA ASN A 263 -25.21 -3.09 8.19
C ASN A 263 -24.54 -4.46 8.06
N ASN A 264 -24.71 -5.29 9.10
CA ASN A 264 -24.38 -6.71 9.04
C ASN A 264 -25.58 -7.42 8.39
N PRO A 265 -25.46 -7.99 7.19
CA PRO A 265 -26.58 -8.67 6.54
C PRO A 265 -27.03 -9.95 7.24
N THR A 266 -26.35 -10.42 8.28
CA THR A 266 -26.64 -11.73 8.92
C THR A 266 -27.05 -11.67 10.40
N GLY A 267 -27.11 -10.48 11.05
CA GLY A 267 -27.73 -10.35 12.39
C GLY A 267 -27.08 -11.11 13.56
N ASP A 268 -25.89 -11.67 13.37
CA ASP A 268 -25.27 -12.52 14.39
C ASP A 268 -24.27 -11.74 15.27
N LYS A 269 -24.47 -11.78 16.59
CA LYS A 269 -23.66 -11.08 17.62
C LYS A 269 -22.47 -11.91 18.11
N GLY A 270 -21.90 -12.76 17.27
CA GLY A 270 -20.82 -13.67 17.67
C GLY A 270 -19.58 -13.50 16.80
N THR A 271 -18.45 -13.13 17.43
CA THR A 271 -17.09 -13.12 16.87
C THR A 271 -16.95 -12.42 15.51
N VAL A 272 -16.49 -11.17 15.54
CA VAL A 272 -16.17 -10.38 14.34
C VAL A 272 -14.97 -11.03 13.65
N THR A 273 -15.23 -11.94 12.72
CA THR A 273 -14.25 -12.24 11.67
C THR A 273 -14.14 -11.00 10.79
N PRO A 274 -12.94 -10.47 10.54
CA PRO A 274 -12.78 -9.32 9.64
C PRO A 274 -13.33 -9.70 8.26
N VAL A 275 -14.49 -9.15 7.91
CA VAL A 275 -15.03 -9.30 6.56
C VAL A 275 -14.28 -8.28 5.69
N PHE A 276 -13.43 -8.78 4.80
CA PHE A 276 -12.79 -7.94 3.79
C PHE A 276 -13.86 -7.45 2.80
N VAL A 277 -14.25 -6.22 2.95
CA VAL A 277 -15.25 -5.58 2.05
C VAL A 277 -14.50 -4.84 0.96
N VAL A 278 -14.79 -5.16 -0.29
CA VAL A 278 -14.35 -4.35 -1.45
C VAL A 278 -14.79 -2.90 -1.20
N PRO A 279 -13.86 -1.93 -1.18
CA PRO A 279 -14.21 -0.56 -0.84
C PRO A 279 -15.17 0.02 -1.89
N PRO A 280 -16.37 0.46 -1.50
CA PRO A 280 -17.34 0.98 -2.47
C PRO A 280 -16.94 2.30 -3.13
N LEU A 281 -15.92 2.99 -2.58
CA LEU A 281 -15.46 4.30 -3.05
C LEU A 281 -14.00 4.32 -3.54
N GLY A 282 -13.32 3.19 -3.60
CA GLY A 282 -11.96 3.09 -4.10
C GLY A 282 -11.88 3.40 -5.60
N ASN A 283 -10.74 3.95 -6.03
CA ASN A 283 -10.45 4.04 -7.45
C ASN A 283 -9.89 2.72 -7.97
N LEU A 284 -10.15 2.42 -9.23
CA LEU A 284 -9.40 1.44 -10.00
C LEU A 284 -8.37 2.20 -10.85
N VAL A 285 -7.08 2.00 -10.57
CA VAL A 285 -5.97 2.65 -11.28
C VAL A 285 -5.11 1.56 -11.91
N SER A 286 -5.42 1.20 -13.15
CA SER A 286 -4.85 -0.01 -13.78
C SER A 286 -4.66 0.18 -15.27
N GLY A 287 -3.67 -0.56 -15.82
CA GLY A 287 -3.46 -0.60 -17.26
C GLY A 287 -2.75 0.62 -17.85
N ASN A 288 -2.30 1.60 -17.05
CA ASN A 288 -1.56 2.76 -17.53
C ASN A 288 -0.14 2.36 -18.01
N ARG A 289 0.46 3.17 -18.86
CA ARG A 289 1.77 2.82 -19.47
C ARG A 289 2.95 3.00 -18.52
N SER A 290 2.85 3.92 -17.56
CA SER A 290 3.81 4.13 -16.48
C SER A 290 3.23 3.58 -15.18
N ASP A 291 3.44 4.26 -14.07
CA ASP A 291 3.01 3.85 -12.73
C ASP A 291 1.49 4.01 -12.53
N GLY A 292 0.98 3.36 -11.50
CA GLY A 292 -0.42 3.54 -11.12
C GLY A 292 -0.66 4.91 -10.50
N ILE A 293 -0.05 5.16 -9.35
CA ILE A 293 -0.15 6.42 -8.59
C ILE A 293 1.26 6.90 -8.26
N VAL A 294 1.55 8.15 -8.56
CA VAL A 294 2.82 8.81 -8.26
C VAL A 294 2.59 9.97 -7.30
N ILE A 295 3.38 10.03 -6.22
CA ILE A 295 3.42 11.17 -5.30
C ILE A 295 4.86 11.70 -5.31
N ALA A 296 5.06 12.93 -5.78
CA ALA A 296 6.38 13.51 -6.01
C ALA A 296 6.41 15.02 -5.71
N GLY A 297 7.58 15.64 -5.85
CA GLY A 297 7.73 17.08 -5.83
C GLY A 297 7.32 17.69 -4.49
N HIS A 298 7.83 17.17 -3.37
CA HIS A 298 7.58 17.64 -2.01
C HIS A 298 6.10 17.62 -1.58
N SER A 299 5.28 16.72 -2.16
CA SER A 299 3.84 16.62 -1.88
C SER A 299 3.59 15.78 -0.62
N THR A 300 3.10 16.40 0.45
CA THR A 300 3.07 15.80 1.79
C THR A 300 1.65 15.50 2.29
N GLY A 301 1.54 14.58 3.26
CA GLY A 301 0.29 14.29 3.95
C GLY A 301 -0.81 13.67 3.08
N ASN A 302 -0.48 13.11 1.92
CA ASN A 302 -1.44 12.48 1.03
C ASN A 302 -1.87 11.11 1.57
N VAL A 303 -3.14 10.75 1.35
CA VAL A 303 -3.74 9.50 1.85
C VAL A 303 -4.26 8.68 0.69
N LEU A 304 -3.80 7.43 0.58
CA LEU A 304 -4.28 6.45 -0.39
C LEU A 304 -5.03 5.35 0.36
N ASN A 305 -6.35 5.22 0.13
CA ASN A 305 -7.18 4.28 0.88
C ASN A 305 -8.22 3.60 -0.01
N GLY A 306 -8.29 2.28 0.08
CA GLY A 306 -9.32 1.51 -0.60
C GLY A 306 -9.19 1.44 -2.13
N ASN A 307 -8.01 1.67 -2.69
CA ASN A 307 -7.81 1.64 -4.14
C ASN A 307 -7.40 0.25 -4.62
N PHE A 308 -7.78 -0.07 -5.86
CA PHE A 308 -7.25 -1.19 -6.62
C PHE A 308 -6.27 -0.67 -7.66
N VAL A 309 -5.01 -1.06 -7.54
CA VAL A 309 -3.91 -0.55 -8.37
C VAL A 309 -3.20 -1.70 -9.06
N GLY A 310 -3.41 -1.84 -10.37
CA GLY A 310 -2.82 -2.90 -11.19
C GLY A 310 -3.67 -4.16 -11.32
N THR A 311 -4.91 -4.15 -10.82
CA THR A 311 -5.83 -5.30 -10.92
C THR A 311 -7.06 -4.98 -11.75
N THR A 312 -7.87 -5.98 -12.04
CA THR A 312 -9.26 -5.83 -12.50
C THR A 312 -10.15 -5.24 -11.40
N ALA A 313 -11.37 -4.84 -11.75
CA ALA A 313 -12.30 -4.18 -10.83
C ALA A 313 -12.75 -5.04 -9.64
N ASP A 314 -12.64 -6.35 -9.73
CA ASP A 314 -12.88 -7.29 -8.63
C ASP A 314 -11.64 -7.52 -7.76
N GLY A 315 -10.47 -6.96 -8.16
CA GLY A 315 -9.21 -7.10 -7.46
C GLY A 315 -8.56 -8.49 -7.53
N ASN A 316 -9.08 -9.41 -8.37
CA ASN A 316 -8.66 -10.82 -8.34
C ASN A 316 -7.82 -11.25 -9.55
N SER A 317 -7.64 -10.38 -10.54
CA SER A 317 -6.83 -10.66 -11.73
C SER A 317 -5.94 -9.47 -12.07
N ALA A 318 -4.80 -9.73 -12.72
CA ALA A 318 -3.87 -8.69 -13.11
C ALA A 318 -4.39 -7.84 -14.26
N LEU A 319 -4.31 -6.53 -14.12
CA LEU A 319 -4.47 -5.54 -15.18
C LEU A 319 -3.40 -4.45 -15.01
N GLY A 320 -2.16 -4.87 -14.83
CA GLY A 320 -1.04 -4.10 -14.30
C GLY A 320 -0.72 -2.80 -15.01
N ASN A 321 -0.25 -1.83 -14.26
CA ASN A 321 0.43 -0.65 -14.76
C ASN A 321 1.83 -1.02 -15.27
N GLY A 322 2.42 -0.19 -16.13
CA GLY A 322 3.69 -0.45 -16.77
C GLY A 322 4.92 -0.29 -15.86
N GLY A 323 4.79 0.45 -14.77
CA GLY A 323 5.77 0.68 -13.72
C GLY A 323 5.32 0.11 -12.37
N ASN A 324 5.57 0.87 -11.30
CA ASN A 324 5.14 0.53 -9.95
C ASN A 324 3.63 0.70 -9.78
N GLY A 325 3.05 0.03 -8.79
CA GLY A 325 1.68 0.31 -8.39
C GLY A 325 1.57 1.71 -7.80
N VAL A 326 2.38 1.99 -6.77
CA VAL A 326 2.51 3.30 -6.14
C VAL A 326 3.99 3.68 -6.06
N TRP A 327 4.33 4.92 -6.39
CA TRP A 327 5.68 5.46 -6.24
C TRP A 327 5.64 6.78 -5.49
N ILE A 328 6.36 6.83 -4.36
CA ILE A 328 6.49 8.02 -3.52
C ILE A 328 7.96 8.43 -3.54
N PHE A 329 8.26 9.63 -4.02
CA PHE A 329 9.65 10.08 -4.12
C PHE A 329 9.80 11.60 -4.02
N ASP A 330 11.04 12.08 -4.05
CA ASP A 330 11.39 13.51 -4.05
C ASP A 330 10.76 14.24 -2.84
N ALA A 331 11.16 13.79 -1.63
CA ALA A 331 10.76 14.36 -0.33
C ALA A 331 9.23 14.47 -0.13
N SER A 332 8.46 13.56 -0.71
CA SER A 332 6.99 13.49 -0.55
C SER A 332 6.62 12.79 0.76
N ASN A 333 6.86 13.49 1.86
CA ASN A 333 6.85 12.96 3.22
C ASN A 333 5.44 12.78 3.82
N ASN A 334 5.38 12.06 4.95
CA ASN A 334 4.17 11.92 5.79
C ASN A 334 2.94 11.38 5.05
N SER A 335 3.12 10.62 3.97
CA SER A 335 2.02 9.98 3.24
C SER A 335 1.52 8.74 3.96
N LEU A 336 0.20 8.50 3.91
CA LEU A 336 -0.44 7.30 4.46
C LEU A 336 -0.97 6.42 3.33
N ILE A 337 -0.44 5.22 3.22
CA ILE A 337 -0.90 4.19 2.28
C ILE A 337 -1.68 3.16 3.10
N GLY A 338 -3.00 3.27 3.09
CA GLY A 338 -3.87 2.36 3.83
C GLY A 338 -4.90 3.04 4.73
N CYS A 339 -5.50 2.27 5.61
CA CYS A 339 -6.63 2.70 6.44
C CYS A 339 -6.20 3.67 7.57
N LYS A 340 -6.93 4.77 7.70
CA LYS A 340 -6.69 5.80 8.73
C LYS A 340 -7.33 5.48 10.10
N PHE A 341 -8.25 4.54 10.19
CA PHE A 341 -9.10 4.36 11.38
C PHE A 341 -8.89 3.02 12.08
N VAL A 342 -8.48 3.08 13.35
CA VAL A 342 -8.21 1.90 14.22
C VAL A 342 -9.49 1.31 14.83
N ASN A 343 -10.60 2.03 14.87
CA ASN A 343 -11.83 1.63 15.57
C ASN A 343 -12.98 1.19 14.64
N ASN A 344 -12.70 0.99 13.35
CA ASN A 344 -13.71 0.50 12.42
C ASN A 344 -13.50 -1.01 12.20
N PRO A 345 -14.51 -1.87 12.39
CA PRO A 345 -14.41 -3.30 12.12
C PRO A 345 -14.22 -3.62 10.62
N PHE A 346 -14.38 -2.62 9.74
CA PHE A 346 -14.15 -2.74 8.30
C PHE A 346 -12.79 -2.12 7.95
N VAL A 347 -11.82 -2.96 7.63
CA VAL A 347 -10.53 -2.52 7.11
C VAL A 347 -10.66 -2.31 5.60
N TYR A 348 -10.56 -1.06 5.17
CA TYR A 348 -10.51 -0.70 3.76
C TYR A 348 -9.05 -0.69 3.32
N TYR A 349 -8.62 -1.74 2.65
CA TYR A 349 -7.26 -1.93 2.20
C TYR A 349 -7.08 -1.49 0.75
N ASN A 350 -5.88 -1.03 0.41
CA ASN A 350 -5.51 -0.98 -1.00
C ASN A 350 -5.07 -2.39 -1.44
N VAL A 351 -5.42 -2.75 -2.66
CA VAL A 351 -4.85 -3.90 -3.36
C VAL A 351 -3.91 -3.34 -4.41
N VAL A 352 -2.61 -3.49 -4.17
CA VAL A 352 -1.56 -2.98 -5.04
C VAL A 352 -0.81 -4.18 -5.63
N SER A 353 -1.36 -4.72 -6.70
CA SER A 353 -1.00 -6.05 -7.21
C SER A 353 -1.05 -6.09 -8.72
N GLY A 354 -0.27 -6.99 -9.33
CA GLY A 354 -0.28 -7.20 -10.78
C GLY A 354 0.53 -6.19 -11.59
N ASN A 355 1.27 -5.27 -10.95
CA ASN A 355 2.04 -4.24 -11.62
C ASN A 355 3.36 -4.79 -12.17
N ARG A 356 3.95 -4.12 -13.19
CA ARG A 356 5.21 -4.58 -13.81
C ARG A 356 6.47 -4.17 -13.04
N GLY A 357 6.36 -3.23 -12.12
CA GLY A 357 7.40 -2.85 -11.15
C GLY A 357 7.11 -3.44 -9.78
N ASN A 358 7.45 -2.68 -8.74
CA ASN A 358 7.11 -2.97 -7.35
C ASN A 358 5.62 -2.67 -7.09
N GLY A 359 5.06 -3.25 -6.03
CA GLY A 359 3.76 -2.81 -5.53
C GLY A 359 3.83 -1.37 -5.05
N LEU A 360 4.71 -1.09 -4.09
CA LEU A 360 5.02 0.24 -3.58
C LEU A 360 6.53 0.47 -3.62
N THR A 361 6.95 1.64 -4.07
CA THR A 361 8.31 2.15 -3.89
C THR A 361 8.26 3.44 -3.06
N VAL A 362 9.08 3.52 -2.01
CA VAL A 362 9.34 4.72 -1.21
C VAL A 362 10.80 5.09 -1.41
N GLN A 363 11.06 6.21 -2.07
CA GLN A 363 12.39 6.68 -2.43
C GLN A 363 12.60 8.11 -1.93
N ASP A 364 13.69 8.37 -1.24
CA ASP A 364 14.05 9.72 -0.75
C ASP A 364 12.89 10.45 -0.05
N SER A 365 12.07 9.72 0.71
CA SER A 365 10.85 10.24 1.35
C SER A 365 10.69 9.70 2.77
N ASN A 366 10.29 10.58 3.70
CA ASN A 366 10.33 10.29 5.13
C ASN A 366 8.95 10.14 5.76
N ASN A 367 8.89 9.39 6.86
CA ASN A 367 7.69 9.21 7.69
C ASN A 367 6.49 8.66 6.91
N VAL A 368 6.72 7.80 5.92
CA VAL A 368 5.66 7.15 5.16
C VAL A 368 5.08 6.01 5.99
N VAL A 369 3.76 5.94 6.12
CA VAL A 369 3.06 4.88 6.86
C VAL A 369 2.31 4.00 5.87
N VAL A 370 2.56 2.70 5.94
CA VAL A 370 1.97 1.66 5.06
C VAL A 370 1.27 0.62 5.94
N GLN A 371 -0.05 0.62 5.95
CA GLN A 371 -0.80 -0.28 6.86
C GLN A 371 -2.11 -0.78 6.26
N GLY A 372 -2.42 -2.05 6.51
CA GLY A 372 -3.66 -2.69 6.07
C GLY A 372 -3.76 -2.80 4.54
N ASN A 373 -2.70 -3.18 3.83
CA ASN A 373 -2.70 -3.30 2.38
C ASN A 373 -2.35 -4.73 1.93
N PHE A 374 -2.70 -5.03 0.69
CA PHE A 374 -2.30 -6.24 -0.03
C PHE A 374 -1.35 -5.88 -1.16
N PHE A 375 -0.15 -6.46 -1.16
CA PHE A 375 0.88 -6.33 -2.18
C PHE A 375 1.16 -7.71 -2.76
N GLY A 376 0.81 -7.94 -4.03
CA GLY A 376 0.96 -9.22 -4.72
C GLY A 376 -0.14 -10.25 -4.43
N SER A 377 -1.03 -9.96 -3.49
CA SER A 377 -2.19 -10.77 -3.15
C SER A 377 -3.45 -10.24 -3.81
N ALA A 378 -4.39 -11.12 -4.16
CA ALA A 378 -5.71 -10.74 -4.66
C ALA A 378 -6.59 -10.16 -3.54
N ALA A 379 -7.64 -9.44 -3.93
CA ALA A 379 -8.63 -8.88 -3.01
C ALA A 379 -9.35 -9.95 -2.16
N ASN A 380 -9.50 -11.16 -2.68
CA ASN A 380 -10.09 -12.29 -1.97
C ASN A 380 -9.16 -12.91 -0.92
N ASN A 381 -7.89 -12.46 -0.85
CA ASN A 381 -6.83 -12.96 0.03
C ASN A 381 -6.68 -14.51 0.05
N SER A 382 -6.96 -15.16 -1.07
CA SER A 382 -6.83 -16.61 -1.25
C SER A 382 -6.09 -17.00 -2.52
N SER A 383 -5.78 -16.03 -3.37
CA SER A 383 -4.99 -16.18 -4.58
C SER A 383 -3.96 -15.05 -4.70
N VAL A 384 -2.97 -15.24 -5.56
CA VAL A 384 -1.92 -14.25 -5.81
C VAL A 384 -2.16 -13.52 -7.12
N VAL A 385 -1.82 -12.24 -7.14
CA VAL A 385 -1.77 -11.37 -8.34
C VAL A 385 -0.42 -10.65 -8.30
N PRO A 386 0.67 -11.31 -8.73
CA PRO A 386 2.04 -10.88 -8.48
C PRO A 386 2.34 -9.49 -9.04
N ASN A 387 2.97 -8.61 -8.24
CA ASN A 387 3.83 -7.57 -8.79
C ASN A 387 5.09 -8.25 -9.32
N ARG A 388 5.65 -7.74 -10.42
CA ARG A 388 6.79 -8.42 -11.06
C ARG A 388 8.07 -8.38 -10.22
N LEU A 389 8.23 -7.33 -9.42
CA LEU A 389 9.37 -7.12 -8.52
C LEU A 389 8.92 -7.31 -7.07
N ASN A 390 9.32 -6.41 -6.17
CA ASN A 390 8.99 -6.50 -4.76
C ASN A 390 7.52 -6.10 -4.46
N GLY A 391 7.02 -6.57 -3.34
CA GLY A 391 5.79 -6.03 -2.78
C GLY A 391 5.97 -4.59 -2.35
N ILE A 392 7.01 -4.33 -1.54
CA ILE A 392 7.39 -3.00 -1.05
C ILE A 392 8.90 -2.84 -1.18
N LEU A 393 9.33 -1.72 -1.76
CA LEU A 393 10.73 -1.27 -1.80
C LEU A 393 10.87 0.05 -1.04
N VAL A 394 11.87 0.13 -0.16
CA VAL A 394 12.28 1.36 0.53
C VAL A 394 13.74 1.60 0.20
N GLU A 395 14.04 2.72 -0.46
CA GLU A 395 15.37 2.99 -1.01
C GLU A 395 15.79 4.45 -0.89
N GLY A 396 17.01 4.74 -1.35
CA GLY A 396 17.63 6.05 -1.28
C GLY A 396 17.91 6.46 0.18
N THR A 397 17.64 7.71 0.51
CA THR A 397 17.81 8.28 1.85
C THR A 397 16.51 8.26 2.68
N SER A 398 15.55 7.40 2.32
CA SER A 398 14.24 7.33 2.99
C SER A 398 14.38 7.04 4.49
N ALA A 399 13.70 7.84 5.32
CA ALA A 399 13.79 7.72 6.77
C ALA A 399 12.42 7.44 7.42
N ASN A 400 12.43 6.64 8.49
CA ASN A 400 11.28 6.39 9.35
C ASN A 400 10.05 5.85 8.59
N THR A 401 10.24 5.05 7.56
CA THR A 401 9.13 4.37 6.89
C THR A 401 8.60 3.26 7.78
N GLN A 402 7.30 3.30 8.08
CA GLN A 402 6.61 2.29 8.86
C GLN A 402 5.77 1.39 7.95
N VAL A 403 6.07 0.10 7.93
CA VAL A 403 5.29 -0.93 7.23
C VAL A 403 4.62 -1.83 8.24
N GLY A 404 3.32 -1.65 8.42
CA GLY A 404 2.52 -2.37 9.40
C GLY A 404 1.68 -1.46 10.25
N GLY A 405 0.71 -2.05 10.92
CA GLY A 405 -0.20 -1.36 11.83
C GLY A 405 -0.60 -2.24 13.00
N VAL A 406 -1.26 -1.67 14.00
CA VAL A 406 -1.88 -2.46 15.07
C VAL A 406 -2.95 -3.38 14.47
N ILE A 407 -3.13 -4.58 15.02
CA ILE A 407 -4.15 -5.52 14.54
C ILE A 407 -5.53 -4.81 14.55
N PRO A 408 -6.31 -4.83 13.43
CA PRO A 408 -6.16 -5.66 12.24
C PRO A 408 -5.43 -5.00 11.04
N LEU A 409 -4.66 -3.94 11.23
CA LEU A 409 -4.04 -3.13 10.17
C LEU A 409 -2.67 -3.66 9.69
N GLY A 410 -2.38 -4.94 9.82
CA GLY A 410 -1.20 -5.57 9.23
C GLY A 410 -1.27 -5.58 7.71
N ASN A 411 -0.10 -5.59 7.03
CA ASN A 411 -0.04 -5.78 5.59
C ASN A 411 0.11 -7.25 5.22
N VAL A 412 -0.30 -7.59 4.00
CA VAL A 412 0.08 -8.83 3.33
C VAL A 412 0.99 -8.45 2.16
N SER A 413 2.25 -8.87 2.21
CA SER A 413 3.19 -8.72 1.10
C SER A 413 3.64 -10.10 0.64
N ALA A 414 2.87 -10.69 -0.27
CA ALA A 414 2.96 -12.09 -0.62
C ALA A 414 2.62 -12.33 -2.09
N GLY A 415 3.27 -13.33 -2.68
CA GLY A 415 3.10 -13.69 -4.08
C GLY A 415 3.81 -12.76 -5.06
N ASN A 416 4.73 -11.88 -4.61
CA ASN A 416 5.47 -10.99 -5.48
C ASN A 416 6.61 -11.73 -6.20
N GLY A 417 7.07 -11.20 -7.34
CA GLY A 417 8.10 -11.85 -8.17
C GLY A 417 9.50 -11.82 -7.55
N ALA A 418 9.79 -10.88 -6.65
CA ALA A 418 11.02 -10.78 -5.88
C ALA A 418 10.73 -10.88 -4.37
N ASN A 419 11.10 -9.88 -3.57
CA ASN A 419 10.92 -9.91 -2.12
C ASN A 419 9.52 -9.43 -1.69
N GLY A 420 9.09 -9.86 -0.52
CA GLY A 420 7.93 -9.25 0.13
C GLY A 420 8.21 -7.78 0.45
N ILE A 421 9.30 -7.52 1.17
CA ILE A 421 9.80 -6.18 1.50
C ILE A 421 11.31 -6.16 1.22
N GLU A 422 11.78 -5.08 0.59
CA GLU A 422 13.21 -4.80 0.43
C GLU A 422 13.52 -3.40 0.98
N VAL A 423 14.64 -3.29 1.73
CA VAL A 423 15.16 -2.04 2.26
C VAL A 423 16.63 -1.93 1.87
N THR A 424 16.98 -0.90 1.10
CA THR A 424 18.30 -0.78 0.48
C THR A 424 18.90 0.62 0.62
N ASP A 425 20.07 0.83 0.05
CA ASP A 425 20.83 2.08 0.03
C ASP A 425 21.11 2.62 1.44
N GLU A 426 20.77 3.86 1.73
CA GLU A 426 20.95 4.52 3.03
C GLU A 426 19.64 4.64 3.83
N ALA A 427 18.58 3.89 3.43
CA ALA A 427 17.30 3.93 4.13
C ALA A 427 17.45 3.52 5.60
N HIS A 428 16.91 4.31 6.52
CA HIS A 428 17.13 4.14 7.96
C HIS A 428 15.87 4.38 8.79
N GLY A 429 15.89 3.89 10.04
CA GLY A 429 14.75 4.00 10.93
C GLY A 429 13.50 3.28 10.41
N PHE A 430 13.67 2.38 9.43
CA PHE A 430 12.59 1.57 8.90
C PHE A 430 12.04 0.64 9.98
N ILE A 431 10.72 0.51 10.04
CA ILE A 431 10.06 -0.42 10.96
C ILE A 431 9.04 -1.26 10.20
N THR A 432 9.15 -2.59 10.30
CA THR A 432 8.05 -3.47 9.88
C THR A 432 7.50 -4.28 11.04
N PHE A 433 6.16 -4.35 11.12
CA PHE A 433 5.47 -5.15 12.15
C PHE A 433 4.08 -5.57 11.72
N ASN A 434 3.59 -6.70 12.27
CA ASN A 434 2.31 -7.31 11.94
C ASN A 434 2.10 -7.48 10.43
N THR A 435 3.18 -7.79 9.69
CA THR A 435 3.17 -8.01 8.25
C THR A 435 3.34 -9.50 7.96
N PHE A 436 2.59 -10.00 6.99
CA PHE A 436 2.66 -11.36 6.48
C PHE A 436 3.46 -11.36 5.17
N GLY A 437 4.65 -11.97 5.18
CA GLY A 437 5.52 -12.10 4.02
C GLY A 437 5.59 -13.56 3.56
N GLY A 438 5.05 -13.85 2.35
CA GLY A 438 5.03 -15.18 1.76
C GLY A 438 3.81 -16.04 2.12
N LEU A 439 2.80 -15.46 2.77
CA LEU A 439 1.56 -16.16 3.13
C LEU A 439 0.35 -15.21 3.12
N HIS A 440 -0.82 -15.78 2.92
CA HIS A 440 -2.09 -15.07 3.07
C HIS A 440 -2.42 -14.77 4.55
N ALA A 441 -3.20 -13.72 4.82
CA ALA A 441 -3.55 -13.32 6.19
C ALA A 441 -4.28 -14.42 7.01
N PHE A 442 -4.99 -15.32 6.35
CA PHE A 442 -5.69 -16.44 7.00
C PHE A 442 -4.87 -17.74 7.05
N GLY A 443 -3.57 -17.67 6.69
CA GLY A 443 -2.69 -18.83 6.54
C GLY A 443 -2.70 -19.37 5.11
N GLY A 444 -1.86 -20.34 4.83
CA GLY A 444 -1.61 -20.84 3.48
C GLY A 444 -0.48 -20.07 2.77
N ALA A 445 0.40 -20.82 2.12
CA ALA A 445 1.55 -20.26 1.44
C ALA A 445 1.12 -19.42 0.23
N ALA A 446 1.74 -18.26 0.07
CA ALA A 446 1.67 -17.37 -1.08
C ALA A 446 3.09 -16.84 -1.33
N PRO A 447 4.00 -17.67 -1.83
CA PRO A 447 5.43 -17.42 -1.82
C PRO A 447 5.80 -16.15 -2.61
N ASN A 448 6.64 -15.30 -2.03
CA ASN A 448 7.42 -14.35 -2.79
C ASN A 448 8.53 -15.10 -3.54
N GLY A 449 8.97 -14.58 -4.67
CA GLY A 449 9.98 -15.22 -5.53
C GLY A 449 11.35 -15.33 -4.86
N ASN A 450 11.64 -14.45 -3.89
CA ASN A 450 12.82 -14.45 -3.05
C ASN A 450 12.43 -14.52 -1.57
N ASP A 451 12.74 -13.48 -0.80
CA ASP A 451 12.63 -13.45 0.66
C ASP A 451 11.33 -12.79 1.15
N GLY A 452 10.99 -13.07 2.40
CA GLY A 452 9.93 -12.32 3.07
C GLY A 452 10.34 -10.86 3.30
N VAL A 453 11.55 -10.67 3.87
CA VAL A 453 12.20 -9.36 4.04
C VAL A 453 13.66 -9.47 3.68
N LEU A 454 14.15 -8.60 2.81
CA LEU A 454 15.57 -8.38 2.51
C LEU A 454 15.98 -6.98 3.00
N ILE A 455 17.08 -6.90 3.76
CA ILE A 455 17.69 -5.63 4.14
C ILE A 455 19.14 -5.64 3.69
N THR A 456 19.48 -4.71 2.80
CA THR A 456 20.86 -4.43 2.37
C THR A 456 21.31 -3.02 2.76
N SER A 457 20.41 -2.27 3.39
CA SER A 457 20.64 -0.87 3.75
C SER A 457 21.79 -0.68 4.74
N THR A 458 22.62 0.33 4.47
CA THR A 458 23.69 0.81 5.37
C THR A 458 23.21 1.87 6.36
N GLY A 459 21.94 2.30 6.28
CA GLY A 459 21.42 3.43 7.07
C GLY A 459 21.22 3.18 8.56
N GLY A 460 21.17 1.93 9.00
CA GLY A 460 21.02 1.58 10.42
C GLY A 460 19.63 1.82 11.02
N ASP A 461 19.49 1.48 12.31
CA ASP A 461 18.26 1.65 13.12
C ASP A 461 16.99 1.03 12.50
N ASN A 462 17.14 0.05 11.61
CA ASN A 462 16.05 -0.67 10.97
C ASN A 462 15.53 -1.77 11.90
N LEU A 463 14.20 -1.91 12.02
CA LEU A 463 13.54 -2.82 12.95
C LEU A 463 12.56 -3.75 12.24
N VAL A 464 12.79 -5.05 12.33
CA VAL A 464 11.90 -6.11 11.84
C VAL A 464 11.31 -6.83 13.05
N ARG A 465 10.02 -6.62 13.33
CA ARG A 465 9.42 -7.22 14.55
C ARG A 465 7.97 -7.67 14.36
N THR A 466 7.56 -8.67 15.12
CA THR A 466 6.19 -9.20 15.18
C THR A 466 5.59 -9.56 13.81
N ASN A 467 6.43 -9.95 12.86
CA ASN A 467 6.02 -10.38 11.53
C ASN A 467 5.94 -11.91 11.43
N VAL A 468 5.24 -12.39 10.41
CA VAL A 468 5.29 -13.78 9.98
C VAL A 468 5.86 -13.83 8.58
N MET A 469 7.12 -14.29 8.45
CA MET A 469 7.87 -14.38 7.21
C MET A 469 8.06 -15.85 6.84
N SER A 470 7.04 -16.45 6.24
CA SER A 470 6.95 -17.88 6.03
C SER A 470 6.41 -18.23 4.65
N GLY A 471 6.82 -19.36 4.11
CA GLY A 471 6.34 -19.85 2.83
C GLY A 471 7.01 -19.21 1.63
N ASN A 472 8.08 -18.41 1.79
CA ASN A 472 8.82 -17.78 0.70
C ASN A 472 9.68 -18.79 -0.06
N THR A 473 10.06 -18.46 -1.30
CA THR A 473 10.89 -19.33 -2.15
C THR A 473 12.31 -19.47 -1.59
N HIS A 474 12.86 -18.39 -1.03
CA HIS A 474 14.16 -18.35 -0.37
C HIS A 474 14.02 -18.20 1.14
N ASN A 475 14.53 -17.12 1.72
CA ASN A 475 14.60 -16.98 3.18
C ASN A 475 13.36 -16.28 3.76
N GLY A 476 13.15 -16.46 5.05
CA GLY A 476 12.15 -15.66 5.74
C GLY A 476 12.61 -14.21 5.88
N ILE A 477 13.83 -14.02 6.40
CA ILE A 477 14.48 -12.72 6.57
C ILE A 477 15.92 -12.87 6.09
N GLU A 478 16.41 -11.88 5.33
CA GLU A 478 17.81 -11.80 4.92
C GLU A 478 18.41 -10.42 5.25
N LEU A 479 19.60 -10.42 5.84
CA LEU A 479 20.45 -9.26 6.06
C LEU A 479 21.69 -9.46 5.20
N ALA A 480 21.88 -8.69 4.13
CA ALA A 480 22.93 -8.93 3.15
C ALA A 480 23.72 -7.65 2.81
N GLY A 481 24.76 -7.81 1.99
CA GLY A 481 25.62 -6.69 1.62
C GLY A 481 26.32 -6.12 2.84
N ASP A 482 26.22 -4.82 3.06
CA ASP A 482 26.75 -4.10 4.21
C ASP A 482 25.68 -3.73 5.26
N ALA A 483 24.59 -4.48 5.32
CA ALA A 483 23.49 -4.23 6.27
C ALA A 483 23.99 -4.13 7.71
N THR A 484 23.69 -3.01 8.36
CA THR A 484 24.19 -2.73 9.71
C THR A 484 23.14 -2.12 10.63
N GLY A 485 23.29 -2.31 11.96
CA GLY A 485 22.40 -1.73 12.96
C GLY A 485 20.95 -2.22 12.90
N VAL A 486 20.69 -3.36 12.24
CA VAL A 486 19.35 -3.94 12.12
C VAL A 486 19.00 -4.70 13.39
N THR A 487 17.78 -4.48 13.90
CA THR A 487 17.20 -5.28 14.99
C THR A 487 16.08 -6.17 14.46
N VAL A 488 16.17 -7.48 14.74
CA VAL A 488 15.16 -8.49 14.39
C VAL A 488 14.57 -9.08 15.68
N ASP A 489 13.34 -8.66 16.10
CA ASP A 489 12.75 -9.12 17.37
C ASP A 489 11.29 -8.68 17.61
N PRO A 490 10.38 -9.55 18.02
CA PRO A 490 10.31 -10.99 17.71
C PRO A 490 9.64 -11.23 16.34
N ASN A 491 9.95 -12.31 15.67
CA ASN A 491 9.33 -12.71 14.40
C ASN A 491 9.10 -14.23 14.35
N ILE A 492 8.21 -14.67 13.46
CA ILE A 492 8.02 -16.07 13.11
C ILE A 492 8.52 -16.28 11.69
N SER A 493 9.39 -17.25 11.46
CA SER A 493 9.90 -17.60 10.13
C SER A 493 9.91 -19.13 9.97
N GLY A 494 9.13 -19.61 8.97
CA GLY A 494 8.99 -21.00 8.62
C GLY A 494 7.82 -21.73 9.29
N LEU A 495 6.99 -21.03 10.08
CA LEU A 495 5.78 -21.58 10.70
C LEU A 495 4.53 -20.79 10.28
N THR A 496 3.37 -21.38 10.53
CA THR A 496 2.06 -20.71 10.38
C THR A 496 1.94 -19.52 11.33
N THR A 497 0.93 -18.66 11.10
CA THR A 497 0.62 -17.50 11.95
C THR A 497 0.40 -17.84 13.44
N LYS A 498 -0.02 -19.07 13.74
CA LYS A 498 -0.15 -19.58 15.12
C LYS A 498 1.16 -20.11 15.70
N GLY A 499 2.20 -20.24 14.87
CA GLY A 499 3.51 -20.76 15.26
C GLY A 499 3.53 -22.20 15.75
N ASN A 500 2.52 -23.00 15.42
CA ASN A 500 2.33 -24.38 15.90
C ASN A 500 2.34 -25.44 14.78
N ALA A 501 2.56 -25.04 13.53
CA ALA A 501 2.68 -25.91 12.38
C ALA A 501 3.68 -25.34 11.38
N ILE A 502 4.31 -26.22 10.60
CA ILE A 502 5.33 -25.85 9.60
C ILE A 502 4.67 -25.19 8.40
N LEU A 503 5.23 -24.06 7.95
CA LEU A 503 4.98 -23.38 6.69
C LEU A 503 6.35 -22.91 6.15
N PRO A 504 7.13 -23.79 5.51
CA PRO A 504 8.55 -23.63 5.32
C PRO A 504 8.90 -22.52 4.32
N ASN A 505 9.94 -21.76 4.61
CA ASN A 505 10.70 -21.07 3.59
C ASN A 505 11.59 -22.09 2.82
N GLY A 506 11.87 -21.82 1.55
CA GLY A 506 12.73 -22.68 0.72
C GLY A 506 14.19 -22.62 1.12
N GLY A 507 14.61 -21.51 1.71
CA GLY A 507 15.93 -21.23 2.30
C GLY A 507 15.93 -21.35 3.81
N ASP A 508 16.58 -20.36 4.45
CA ASP A 508 16.76 -20.27 5.89
C ASP A 508 15.64 -19.47 6.57
N GLY A 509 15.51 -19.65 7.87
CA GLY A 509 14.64 -18.77 8.65
C GLY A 509 15.17 -17.35 8.69
N LEU A 510 16.47 -17.21 8.95
CA LEU A 510 17.24 -15.96 8.87
C LEU A 510 18.59 -16.26 8.21
N LEU A 511 18.92 -15.51 7.17
CA LEU A 511 20.26 -15.46 6.57
C LEU A 511 20.93 -14.13 6.89
N ILE A 512 22.21 -14.18 7.29
CA ILE A 512 23.08 -13.00 7.44
C ILE A 512 24.29 -13.25 6.54
N ASP A 513 24.43 -12.49 5.46
CA ASP A 513 25.40 -12.73 4.41
C ASP A 513 26.15 -11.46 3.97
N GLY A 514 27.07 -11.63 3.03
CA GLY A 514 27.91 -10.55 2.54
C GLY A 514 28.88 -10.04 3.62
N ASN A 515 28.86 -8.76 3.89
CA ASN A 515 29.61 -8.09 4.96
C ASN A 515 28.66 -7.56 6.05
N ALA A 516 27.44 -8.07 6.16
CA ALA A 516 26.44 -7.62 7.11
C ALA A 516 26.97 -7.71 8.56
N HIS A 517 26.88 -6.59 9.31
CA HIS A 517 27.56 -6.52 10.60
C HIS A 517 26.85 -5.66 11.64
N GLY A 518 27.18 -5.92 12.93
CA GLY A 518 26.63 -5.13 14.02
C GLY A 518 25.12 -5.27 14.22
N ASN A 519 24.52 -6.32 13.65
CA ASN A 519 23.08 -6.55 13.73
C ASN A 519 22.70 -7.34 14.99
N THR A 520 21.51 -7.09 15.51
CA THR A 520 20.99 -7.71 16.72
C THR A 520 19.74 -8.53 16.42
N ILE A 521 19.83 -9.84 16.57
CA ILE A 521 18.72 -10.79 16.42
C ILE A 521 18.29 -11.21 17.82
N GLY A 522 17.20 -10.60 18.29
CA GLY A 522 16.70 -10.71 19.65
C GLY A 522 16.52 -9.33 20.29
N GLY A 523 15.71 -9.23 21.31
CA GLY A 523 15.31 -7.94 21.87
C GLY A 523 15.29 -7.87 23.38
N THR A 524 14.93 -6.70 23.87
CA THR A 524 14.88 -6.35 25.30
C THR A 524 13.53 -6.60 25.95
N LEU A 525 12.48 -6.93 25.20
CA LEU A 525 11.13 -7.15 25.73
C LEU A 525 11.09 -8.40 26.61
N ARG A 526 11.24 -8.20 27.91
CA ARG A 526 11.35 -9.29 28.92
C ARG A 526 10.10 -10.14 29.10
N SER A 527 8.96 -9.74 28.57
CA SER A 527 7.65 -10.32 28.92
C SER A 527 6.85 -10.87 27.74
N VAL A 528 7.35 -10.84 26.51
CA VAL A 528 6.57 -11.26 25.36
C VAL A 528 7.03 -12.63 24.86
N ILE A 529 6.16 -13.62 24.93
CA ILE A 529 6.19 -14.81 24.12
C ILE A 529 5.26 -14.53 22.93
N PRO A 530 5.69 -14.65 21.68
CA PRO A 530 6.88 -15.37 21.20
C PRO A 530 8.16 -14.50 21.17
N GLN A 531 9.32 -15.18 21.34
CA GLN A 531 10.64 -14.71 20.91
C GLN A 531 10.77 -14.93 19.40
N ASN A 532 11.88 -14.49 18.75
CA ASN A 532 12.12 -14.93 17.39
C ASN A 532 12.00 -16.44 17.30
N THR A 533 11.29 -16.91 16.30
CA THR A 533 11.11 -18.35 16.04
C THR A 533 11.52 -18.63 14.60
N PHE A 534 12.68 -19.24 14.43
CA PHE A 534 13.26 -19.66 13.15
C PHE A 534 13.17 -21.18 13.05
N SER A 535 12.06 -21.70 12.56
CA SER A 535 11.72 -23.12 12.67
C SER A 535 10.99 -23.63 11.44
N GLY A 536 11.15 -24.91 11.12
CA GLY A 536 10.45 -25.54 10.03
C GLY A 536 10.96 -25.20 8.63
N ASN A 537 12.07 -24.48 8.49
CA ASN A 537 12.62 -24.08 7.19
C ASN A 537 13.33 -25.23 6.49
N LYS A 538 13.47 -25.15 5.16
CA LYS A 538 14.10 -26.24 4.38
C LYS A 538 15.62 -26.29 4.51
N ARG A 539 16.25 -25.23 5.02
CA ARG A 539 17.69 -25.23 5.31
C ARG A 539 17.94 -25.09 6.81
N TYR A 540 18.57 -24.02 7.23
CA TYR A 540 18.87 -23.73 8.63
C TYR A 540 17.84 -22.81 9.27
N GLY A 541 17.76 -22.83 10.59
CA GLY A 541 17.01 -21.80 11.31
C GLY A 541 17.68 -20.44 11.17
N VAL A 542 19.02 -20.40 11.37
CA VAL A 542 19.86 -19.22 11.18
C VAL A 542 21.13 -19.61 10.44
N GLU A 543 21.48 -18.93 9.38
CA GLU A 543 22.78 -19.02 8.72
C GLU A 543 23.51 -17.66 8.78
N ILE A 544 24.81 -17.68 9.12
CA ILE A 544 25.70 -16.53 9.07
C ILE A 544 26.88 -16.92 8.17
N THR A 545 27.06 -16.23 7.05
CA THR A 545 28.03 -16.60 6.02
C THR A 545 28.73 -15.37 5.41
N GLY A 546 29.50 -15.59 4.35
CA GLY A 546 30.28 -14.52 3.72
C GLY A 546 31.36 -13.98 4.66
N TRP A 547 31.45 -12.66 4.80
CA TRP A 547 32.31 -11.93 5.73
C TRP A 547 31.51 -11.30 6.89
N ALA A 548 30.27 -11.78 7.10
CA ALA A 548 29.37 -11.26 8.13
C ALA A 548 30.03 -11.33 9.52
N HIS A 549 29.98 -10.23 10.28
CA HIS A 549 30.72 -10.11 11.53
C HIS A 549 30.04 -9.24 12.59
N ASN A 550 30.43 -9.45 13.85
CA ASN A 550 29.89 -8.71 15.00
C ASN A 550 28.36 -8.79 15.14
N ASN A 551 27.71 -9.79 14.58
CA ASN A 551 26.27 -10.01 14.72
C ASN A 551 25.98 -10.81 16.00
N LEU A 552 24.85 -10.49 16.66
CA LEU A 552 24.44 -11.14 17.90
C LEU A 552 23.07 -11.83 17.72
N VAL A 553 23.03 -13.15 17.93
CA VAL A 553 21.80 -13.94 17.94
C VAL A 553 21.52 -14.41 19.35
N TYR A 554 20.45 -13.91 19.97
CA TYR A 554 20.06 -14.30 21.33
C TYR A 554 18.53 -14.28 21.49
N ARG A 555 17.98 -14.89 22.53
CA ARG A 555 16.54 -14.95 22.81
C ARG A 555 15.73 -15.44 21.60
N SER A 556 16.22 -16.48 20.92
CA SER A 556 15.59 -17.06 19.74
C SER A 556 15.29 -18.53 19.97
N TYR A 557 14.17 -18.98 19.43
CA TYR A 557 13.80 -20.40 19.34
C TYR A 557 14.07 -20.90 17.93
N ILE A 558 14.91 -21.92 17.83
CA ILE A 558 15.44 -22.41 16.55
C ILE A 558 15.14 -23.91 16.45
N GLY A 559 14.09 -24.29 15.71
CA GLY A 559 13.65 -25.66 15.51
C GLY A 559 12.51 -26.13 16.43
N THR A 560 11.85 -25.20 17.15
CA THR A 560 10.70 -25.52 18.00
C THR A 560 9.48 -24.69 17.62
N GLU A 561 8.30 -25.06 18.12
CA GLU A 561 7.14 -24.19 18.06
C GLU A 561 7.35 -22.94 18.95
N ILE A 562 6.45 -21.95 18.83
CA ILE A 562 6.59 -20.63 19.47
C ILE A 562 6.65 -20.64 21.01
N LEU A 563 6.22 -21.76 21.66
CA LEU A 563 6.29 -21.91 23.12
C LEU A 563 7.55 -22.66 23.56
N GLY A 564 8.40 -23.13 22.62
CA GLY A 564 9.66 -23.82 22.90
C GLY A 564 9.49 -25.20 23.58
N ARG A 565 8.38 -25.90 23.36
CA ARG A 565 8.04 -27.17 24.03
C ARG A 565 8.25 -28.38 23.14
N THR A 566 7.86 -28.28 21.87
CA THR A 566 7.84 -29.34 20.88
C THR A 566 8.67 -29.01 19.67
N ALA A 567 9.19 -30.04 18.99
CA ALA A 567 10.02 -29.88 17.80
C ALA A 567 9.18 -29.50 16.58
N LEU A 568 9.63 -28.48 15.87
CA LEU A 568 9.25 -28.12 14.49
C LEU A 568 10.54 -27.75 13.74
N GLY A 569 11.40 -28.75 13.57
CA GLY A 569 12.80 -28.61 13.18
C GLY A 569 13.03 -28.06 11.78
N ASN A 570 14.15 -27.37 11.61
CA ASN A 570 14.72 -27.02 10.33
C ASN A 570 15.43 -28.23 9.70
N SER A 571 15.42 -28.36 8.36
CA SER A 571 15.79 -29.61 7.70
C SER A 571 17.29 -29.89 7.65
N LEU A 572 18.17 -28.87 7.72
CA LEU A 572 19.63 -29.05 7.68
C LEU A 572 20.30 -28.84 9.04
N GLY A 573 19.70 -28.07 9.95
CA GLY A 573 20.23 -27.84 11.27
C GLY A 573 19.71 -26.55 11.92
N GLY A 574 20.15 -26.29 13.15
CA GLY A 574 19.73 -25.11 13.90
C GLY A 574 20.44 -23.85 13.40
N VAL A 575 21.76 -23.77 13.63
CA VAL A 575 22.60 -22.63 13.28
C VAL A 575 23.81 -23.08 12.47
N LEU A 576 24.07 -22.38 11.36
CA LEU A 576 25.30 -22.52 10.58
C LEU A 576 26.09 -21.21 10.61
N ILE A 577 27.40 -21.29 10.87
CA ILE A 577 28.37 -20.21 10.62
C ILE A 577 29.37 -20.75 9.61
N SER A 578 29.53 -20.06 8.47
CA SER A 578 30.34 -20.52 7.35
C SER A 578 31.07 -19.36 6.64
N GLY A 579 31.75 -19.66 5.54
CA GLY A 579 32.52 -18.67 4.79
C GLY A 579 33.68 -18.09 5.63
N GLY A 580 33.87 -16.79 5.55
CA GLY A 580 34.85 -16.04 6.36
C GLY A 580 34.27 -15.39 7.61
N ALA A 581 33.04 -15.73 8.00
CA ALA A 581 32.30 -15.08 9.09
C ALA A 581 33.05 -15.12 10.43
N TYR A 582 33.11 -13.95 11.12
CA TYR A 582 33.96 -13.79 12.32
C TYR A 582 33.35 -12.88 13.37
N LEU A 583 33.77 -13.03 14.64
CA LEU A 583 33.32 -12.24 15.78
C LEU A 583 31.80 -12.24 16.02
N ASN A 584 31.05 -13.16 15.43
CA ASN A 584 29.62 -13.31 15.67
C ASN A 584 29.35 -14.04 16.99
N ALA A 585 28.21 -13.78 17.60
CA ALA A 585 27.82 -14.40 18.85
C ALA A 585 26.45 -15.12 18.73
N ILE A 586 26.43 -16.42 19.01
CA ILE A 586 25.23 -17.21 19.21
C ILE A 586 25.03 -17.37 20.71
N GLY A 587 24.18 -16.49 21.25
CA GLY A 587 23.98 -16.34 22.70
C GLY A 587 24.82 -15.24 23.33
N ASN A 588 24.50 -14.92 24.57
CA ASN A 588 25.21 -13.93 25.35
C ASN A 588 25.41 -14.40 26.81
N PHE A 589 26.24 -13.69 27.58
CA PHE A 589 26.56 -14.06 28.96
C PHE A 589 25.49 -13.64 29.98
N THR A 590 24.57 -12.76 29.62
CA THR A 590 23.58 -12.17 30.54
C THR A 590 22.25 -12.93 30.57
N HIS A 591 21.95 -13.76 29.57
CA HIS A 591 20.72 -14.53 29.47
C HIS A 591 21.00 -16.03 29.52
N ARG A 592 20.21 -16.76 30.32
CA ARG A 592 20.30 -18.24 30.46
C ARG A 592 18.91 -18.88 30.52
N PRO A 593 18.46 -19.68 29.51
CA PRO A 593 19.19 -19.90 28.26
C PRO A 593 19.18 -18.65 27.40
N SER A 594 20.22 -18.47 26.62
CA SER A 594 20.29 -17.35 25.66
C SER A 594 19.46 -17.66 24.42
N ASN A 595 19.64 -18.82 23.79
CA ASN A 595 18.79 -19.35 22.73
C ASN A 595 18.34 -20.77 23.08
N LEU A 596 17.27 -21.20 22.42
CA LEU A 596 16.79 -22.59 22.39
C LEU A 596 17.03 -23.12 20.97
N ILE A 597 17.96 -24.08 20.80
CA ILE A 597 18.37 -24.64 19.51
C ILE A 597 18.11 -26.14 19.52
N SER A 598 16.92 -26.57 19.17
CA SER A 598 16.46 -27.92 19.49
C SER A 598 15.45 -28.45 18.49
N GLY A 599 15.41 -29.78 18.36
CA GLY A 599 14.45 -30.48 17.50
C GLY A 599 14.75 -30.36 15.99
N ASN A 600 15.93 -29.85 15.60
CA ASN A 600 16.30 -29.72 14.18
C ASN A 600 16.78 -31.07 13.61
N THR A 601 16.56 -31.26 12.31
CA THR A 601 17.15 -32.35 11.55
C THR A 601 18.58 -31.98 11.21
N GLY A 602 19.55 -32.61 11.82
CA GLY A 602 20.97 -32.27 11.69
C GLY A 602 21.54 -31.75 13.01
N ARG A 603 22.59 -30.90 12.92
CA ARG A 603 23.33 -30.41 14.10
C ARG A 603 22.63 -29.21 14.73
N GLY A 604 22.84 -29.04 16.03
CA GLY A 604 22.38 -27.84 16.71
C GLY A 604 23.08 -26.58 16.20
N VAL A 605 24.41 -26.54 16.32
CA VAL A 605 25.27 -25.44 15.82
C VAL A 605 26.45 -26.02 15.04
N THR A 606 26.75 -25.44 13.88
CA THR A 606 27.89 -25.80 13.04
C THR A 606 28.72 -24.56 12.72
N LEU A 607 30.02 -24.61 13.04
CA LEU A 607 31.00 -23.59 12.60
C LEU A 607 31.97 -24.29 11.64
N LEU A 608 31.94 -23.90 10.35
CA LEU A 608 32.80 -24.52 9.33
C LEU A 608 34.23 -23.93 9.32
N SER A 609 35.11 -24.59 8.59
CA SER A 609 36.48 -24.08 8.36
C SER A 609 36.40 -22.69 7.71
N GLY A 610 37.36 -21.80 8.00
CA GLY A 610 37.36 -20.40 7.58
C GLY A 610 36.73 -19.44 8.59
N THR A 611 35.83 -19.90 9.46
CA THR A 611 35.22 -19.08 10.52
C THR A 611 36.17 -18.88 11.70
N ARG A 612 36.13 -17.69 12.33
CA ARG A 612 37.06 -17.38 13.43
C ARG A 612 36.49 -16.45 14.48
N LEU A 613 36.96 -16.60 15.73
CA LEU A 613 36.62 -15.71 16.85
C LEU A 613 35.11 -15.61 17.15
N ASN A 614 34.27 -16.53 16.62
CA ASN A 614 32.85 -16.57 16.94
C ASN A 614 32.61 -17.18 18.33
N ARG A 615 31.48 -16.85 18.96
CA ARG A 615 31.10 -17.34 20.28
C ARG A 615 29.78 -18.09 20.23
N VAL A 616 29.72 -19.27 20.84
CA VAL A 616 28.50 -20.05 21.09
C VAL A 616 28.37 -20.25 22.60
N VAL A 617 27.52 -19.43 23.26
CA VAL A 617 27.51 -19.33 24.71
C VAL A 617 26.14 -19.33 25.34
N ASN A 618 25.96 -20.03 26.46
CA ASN A 618 24.75 -20.05 27.29
C ASN A 618 23.47 -20.48 26.57
N ASN A 619 23.53 -21.34 25.55
CA ASN A 619 22.37 -21.85 24.85
C ASN A 619 21.86 -23.18 25.47
N TYR A 620 20.57 -23.47 25.31
CA TYR A 620 20.04 -24.83 25.38
C TYR A 620 20.09 -25.42 23.97
N ILE A 621 20.85 -26.50 23.81
CA ILE A 621 21.03 -27.20 22.54
C ILE A 621 20.56 -28.65 22.69
N GLY A 622 19.45 -29.02 22.07
CA GLY A 622 18.82 -30.34 22.25
C GLY A 622 17.95 -30.45 23.50
N ARG A 623 17.49 -29.33 24.04
CA ARG A 623 16.61 -29.23 25.18
C ARG A 623 15.44 -28.32 24.90
N ASN A 624 14.29 -28.55 25.49
CA ASN A 624 13.14 -27.65 25.44
C ASN A 624 13.29 -26.47 26.42
N ARG A 625 12.34 -25.54 26.44
CA ARG A 625 12.36 -24.35 27.32
C ARG A 625 12.40 -24.69 28.84
N PHE A 626 12.01 -25.88 29.20
CA PHE A 626 12.02 -26.39 30.60
C PHE A 626 13.31 -27.14 30.94
N GLY A 627 14.25 -27.24 29.98
CA GLY A 627 15.49 -27.99 30.13
C GLY A 627 15.35 -29.50 29.93
N LEU A 628 14.18 -30.01 29.53
CA LEU A 628 13.96 -31.41 29.22
C LEU A 628 14.54 -31.74 27.83
N PRO A 629 14.92 -33.03 27.60
CA PRO A 629 15.48 -33.44 26.32
C PRO A 629 14.54 -33.14 25.13
N LEU A 630 15.06 -32.52 24.11
CA LEU A 630 14.45 -32.27 22.80
C LEU A 630 15.57 -32.25 21.75
N PRO A 631 16.19 -33.41 21.45
CA PRO A 631 17.42 -33.47 20.71
C PRO A 631 17.30 -32.98 19.28
N ASN A 632 18.39 -32.41 18.76
CA ASN A 632 18.65 -32.34 17.33
C ASN A 632 19.12 -33.76 16.87
N THR A 633 18.92 -34.11 15.60
CA THR A 633 19.32 -35.47 15.15
C THR A 633 20.83 -35.65 15.05
N GLY A 634 21.60 -34.55 14.92
CA GLY A 634 23.06 -34.55 14.91
C GLY A 634 23.65 -34.09 16.25
N ILE A 635 24.97 -34.02 16.32
CA ILE A 635 25.69 -33.55 17.51
C ILE A 635 25.31 -32.10 17.87
N PRO A 636 25.33 -31.74 19.16
CA PRO A 636 24.92 -30.42 19.61
C PRO A 636 25.73 -29.30 18.97
N VAL A 637 27.06 -29.39 18.93
CA VAL A 637 27.97 -28.38 18.34
C VAL A 637 29.09 -29.06 17.57
N LEU A 638 29.28 -28.66 16.31
CA LEU A 638 30.48 -28.97 15.52
C LEU A 638 31.28 -27.69 15.31
N ASN A 639 32.55 -27.66 15.70
CA ASN A 639 33.45 -26.55 15.47
C ASN A 639 34.67 -27.01 14.66
N LEU A 640 34.75 -26.57 13.42
CA LEU A 640 35.88 -26.78 12.51
C LEU A 640 36.64 -25.48 12.23
N GLY A 641 36.18 -24.35 12.80
CA GLY A 641 36.79 -23.04 12.65
C GLY A 641 37.91 -22.79 13.66
N HIS A 642 38.48 -21.58 13.63
CA HIS A 642 39.65 -21.21 14.38
C HIS A 642 39.34 -20.21 15.50
N LEU A 643 39.88 -20.40 16.72
CA LEU A 643 39.71 -19.52 17.89
C LEU A 643 38.24 -19.21 18.23
N ASN A 644 37.29 -20.06 17.86
CA ASN A 644 35.91 -19.93 18.29
C ASN A 644 35.71 -20.37 19.73
N LEU A 645 34.89 -19.62 20.49
CA LEU A 645 34.62 -19.92 21.91
C LEU A 645 33.31 -20.66 22.08
N ILE A 646 33.35 -21.89 22.59
CA ILE A 646 32.18 -22.72 22.92
C ILE A 646 32.12 -22.87 24.44
N LEU A 647 31.18 -22.18 25.09
CA LEU A 647 31.17 -22.14 26.56
C LEU A 647 29.76 -22.14 27.17
N ALA A 648 29.58 -22.87 28.26
CA ALA A 648 28.41 -22.86 29.14
C ALA A 648 27.07 -23.21 28.43
N ASN A 649 27.10 -23.92 27.29
CA ASN A 649 25.91 -24.44 26.66
C ASN A 649 25.42 -25.68 27.42
N ARG A 650 24.09 -25.84 27.52
CA ARG A 650 23.47 -27.06 28.06
C ARG A 650 22.99 -27.92 26.90
N THR A 651 23.58 -29.06 26.74
CA THR A 651 23.26 -30.05 25.68
C THR A 651 22.49 -31.25 26.24
#